data_1bac2b7115d8049d00a1d102e51f994b
#
_entry.id   1bac2b7115d8049d00a1d102e51f994b
#
_cell.length_a   1.000
_cell.length_b   1.000
_cell.length_c   1.000
_cell.angle_alpha   90.00
_cell.angle_beta   90.00
_cell.angle_gamma   90.00
#
_symmetry.space_group_name_H-M   'P 1'
#
loop_
_entity.id
_entity.type
_entity.pdbx_description
1 polymer ?
#
loop_
_entity_poly.entity_id
_entity_poly.type
_entity_poly.pdbx_seq_one_letter_code
_entity_poly.pdbx_strand_id
1 'polypeptide(L)'
;MRRVPPVLAFALIAVLALGLALGLTWGLGAYPDIATLQNHYAELQNWYVEAPWTVRGAFFGIYVLAASVSLPGIVVLTLAGGAVLGFGWGMLLVSFASSIGATLSFWMARYLFRDWAVSRLGSRFKMLHAGMEREGALYLLSLRLIPLVPFIAVNLAMGLTRIRTRTFYVVSQIGMLLGTAVYIHAGTQLAHLQSKADILSPDMLGALVLLGLLVGGMPIAAPLLLDKLRQRRALRPWRGQRPKTFDRNVVVIGAGAGGLVSAYIAASAQAQVTLVEAKAMGGDCLNFGCVPSKALIQSAKVAHLARNAAPFGVVADAVSVDWPAVMRRIRAVIASIAPHDSAERYRAMGVDVREGHATILNPWTVEISSPGQTPQRLTTRSIVIATGAQAIVPAIPGLKEVGFATSDTLWEQLEKYSSVPKRIAIVGGGPIGCELAQALARLGAKVTLIECAARVLVREDVEISNLVEAALTADGVEVLTSHSALRSETPNDSNGQEKTLWLVNTGAAQKEFALPFDLLLCAVGRRARLGSLGLEALGISTEHTVQTNDYLQTVIPNIFAAGDVAGPYHFTHTAAHQAWYATINALFGDFKRFKVSYHAIPCVTFVAPEVARVGLNEQEAVEQGVAFEVTRFDVADLDRALCDVADPKTPPSGWVKVLTTPGRGEILGVTIVAAHGAEMLAEYVLAMRHGLGLNHVLQTVHTYPTWGEANKYAAGLWRRAHAPQWALKLSRRLHDWRRG
;
A
#
# COMPACT_ATOMS: atom_id res chain seq x y z
N MET A 1 12.77 -15.89 -34.65
CA MET A 1 13.61 -14.74 -34.25
C MET A 1 14.69 -14.55 -35.31
N ARG A 2 14.58 -13.56 -36.19
CA ARG A 2 15.61 -13.26 -37.22
C ARG A 2 16.73 -12.48 -36.54
N ARG A 3 17.94 -13.08 -36.48
CA ARG A 3 19.16 -12.40 -36.01
C ARG A 3 19.50 -11.31 -37.01
N VAL A 4 19.76 -10.10 -36.49
CA VAL A 4 20.25 -8.97 -37.30
C VAL A 4 21.63 -9.36 -37.88
N PRO A 5 21.88 -9.14 -39.20
CA PRO A 5 23.19 -9.43 -39.77
C PRO A 5 24.26 -8.64 -39.03
N PRO A 6 25.43 -9.27 -38.72
CA PRO A 6 26.50 -8.63 -37.97
C PRO A 6 27.06 -7.37 -38.62
N VAL A 7 26.90 -7.20 -39.91
CA VAL A 7 27.29 -5.99 -40.66
C VAL A 7 26.43 -4.78 -40.27
N LEU A 8 25.12 -4.97 -40.02
CA LEU A 8 24.23 -3.89 -39.56
C LEU A 8 24.54 -3.47 -38.11
N ALA A 9 24.87 -4.42 -37.26
CA ALA A 9 25.28 -4.14 -35.88
C ALA A 9 26.61 -3.37 -35.84
N PHE A 10 27.58 -3.75 -36.70
CA PHE A 10 28.86 -3.04 -36.83
C PHE A 10 28.72 -1.62 -37.40
N ALA A 11 27.87 -1.42 -38.40
CA ALA A 11 27.58 -0.09 -38.93
C ALA A 11 26.91 0.82 -37.89
N LEU A 12 26.03 0.27 -37.06
CA LEU A 12 25.37 0.99 -35.99
C LEU A 12 26.33 1.39 -34.85
N ILE A 13 27.23 0.49 -34.48
CA ILE A 13 28.29 0.75 -33.47
C ILE A 13 29.27 1.81 -34.01
N ALA A 14 29.61 1.79 -35.29
CA ALA A 14 30.46 2.80 -35.92
C ALA A 14 29.81 4.20 -35.95
N VAL A 15 28.49 4.28 -36.23
CA VAL A 15 27.73 5.53 -36.16
C VAL A 15 27.61 6.04 -34.70
N LEU A 16 27.44 5.15 -33.73
CA LEU A 16 27.44 5.46 -32.31
C LEU A 16 28.80 6.01 -31.84
N ALA A 17 29.89 5.35 -32.24
CA ALA A 17 31.25 5.76 -31.89
C ALA A 17 31.62 7.11 -32.55
N LEU A 18 31.19 7.33 -33.80
CA LEU A 18 31.40 8.59 -34.51
C LEU A 18 30.60 9.74 -33.90
N GLY A 19 29.35 9.49 -33.48
CA GLY A 19 28.51 10.46 -32.77
C GLY A 19 29.06 10.83 -31.40
N LEU A 20 29.59 9.83 -30.67
CA LEU A 20 30.26 10.04 -29.38
C LEU A 20 31.59 10.82 -29.53
N ALA A 21 32.38 10.47 -30.53
CA ALA A 21 33.65 11.16 -30.86
C ALA A 21 33.41 12.60 -31.24
N LEU A 22 32.44 12.88 -32.13
CA LEU A 22 32.05 14.24 -32.51
C LEU A 22 31.46 15.02 -31.29
N GLY A 23 30.67 14.41 -30.45
CA GLY A 23 30.15 15.01 -29.19
C GLY A 23 31.25 15.35 -28.18
N LEU A 24 32.27 14.51 -28.06
CA LEU A 24 33.42 14.73 -27.17
C LEU A 24 34.39 15.78 -27.72
N THR A 25 34.58 15.85 -29.03
CA THR A 25 35.49 16.85 -29.67
C THR A 25 34.87 18.26 -29.70
N TRP A 26 33.54 18.37 -29.74
CA TRP A 26 32.84 19.66 -29.70
C TRP A 26 32.51 20.15 -28.29
N GLY A 27 32.54 19.27 -27.28
CA GLY A 27 32.16 19.58 -25.88
C GLY A 27 33.28 20.09 -24.97
N LEU A 28 34.55 20.15 -25.44
CA LEU A 28 35.71 20.46 -24.58
C LEU A 28 36.46 21.78 -24.93
N GLY A 29 35.91 22.61 -25.78
CA GLY A 29 36.54 23.91 -26.12
C GLY A 29 35.58 25.09 -25.91
N ALA A 30 35.97 26.01 -25.05
CA ALA A 30 35.50 27.39 -24.82
C ALA A 30 34.06 27.74 -25.31
N TYR A 31 33.24 28.29 -24.43
CA TYR A 31 31.95 28.89 -24.80
C TYR A 31 32.14 29.86 -25.98
N PRO A 32 31.52 29.63 -27.14
CA PRO A 32 31.70 30.54 -28.25
C PRO A 32 31.11 31.91 -27.89
N ASP A 33 31.90 32.96 -28.15
CA ASP A 33 31.43 34.35 -28.00
C ASP A 33 30.20 34.59 -28.93
N ILE A 34 29.33 35.50 -28.53
CA ILE A 34 28.11 35.85 -29.29
C ILE A 34 28.44 36.19 -30.75
N ALA A 35 29.57 36.85 -30.99
CA ALA A 35 30.06 37.18 -32.32
C ALA A 35 30.37 35.94 -33.19
N THR A 36 30.95 34.89 -32.62
CA THR A 36 31.25 33.62 -33.29
C THR A 36 29.95 32.87 -33.64
N LEU A 37 28.96 32.90 -32.76
CA LEU A 37 27.64 32.31 -33.01
C LEU A 37 26.90 33.07 -34.16
N GLN A 38 26.97 34.40 -34.18
CA GLN A 38 26.38 35.24 -35.21
C GLN A 38 27.03 35.00 -36.58
N ASN A 39 28.35 34.85 -36.68
CA ASN A 39 29.04 34.56 -37.93
C ASN A 39 28.61 33.19 -38.51
N HIS A 40 28.59 32.15 -37.71
CA HIS A 40 28.11 30.82 -38.13
C HIS A 40 26.62 30.82 -38.50
N TYR A 41 25.81 31.61 -37.82
CA TYR A 41 24.40 31.78 -38.17
C TYR A 41 24.24 32.46 -39.54
N ALA A 42 25.01 33.50 -39.82
CA ALA A 42 24.99 34.20 -41.13
C ALA A 42 25.42 33.27 -42.27
N GLU A 43 26.46 32.43 -42.08
CA GLU A 43 26.88 31.42 -43.05
C GLU A 43 25.77 30.40 -43.32
N LEU A 44 25.12 29.88 -42.30
CA LEU A 44 24.02 28.93 -42.44
C LEU A 44 22.81 29.54 -43.15
N GLN A 45 22.50 30.81 -42.87
CA GLN A 45 21.44 31.54 -43.56
C GLN A 45 21.76 31.77 -45.04
N ASN A 46 22.99 32.08 -45.40
CA ASN A 46 23.42 32.19 -46.78
C ASN A 46 23.27 30.86 -47.53
N TRP A 47 23.71 29.75 -46.93
CA TRP A 47 23.51 28.41 -47.50
C TRP A 47 22.03 28.07 -47.63
N TYR A 48 21.19 28.47 -46.67
CA TYR A 48 19.75 28.23 -46.72
C TYR A 48 19.08 29.02 -47.87
N VAL A 49 19.55 30.23 -48.17
CA VAL A 49 19.06 31.02 -49.30
C VAL A 49 19.53 30.43 -50.63
N GLU A 50 20.79 30.00 -50.74
CA GLU A 50 21.37 29.44 -51.96
C GLU A 50 20.81 28.07 -52.31
N ALA A 51 20.66 27.19 -51.34
CA ALA A 51 20.22 25.80 -51.54
C ALA A 51 19.20 25.30 -50.48
N PRO A 52 17.98 25.86 -50.47
CA PRO A 52 17.02 25.64 -49.41
C PRO A 52 16.61 24.17 -49.21
N TRP A 53 16.48 23.41 -50.28
CA TRP A 53 16.11 21.99 -50.20
C TRP A 53 17.25 21.11 -49.68
N THR A 54 18.50 21.44 -50.03
CA THR A 54 19.69 20.71 -49.52
C THR A 54 19.84 20.93 -48.02
N VAL A 55 19.70 22.15 -47.53
CA VAL A 55 19.78 22.47 -46.11
C VAL A 55 18.65 21.81 -45.32
N ARG A 56 17.42 21.85 -45.83
CA ARG A 56 16.26 21.17 -45.22
C ARG A 56 16.47 19.66 -45.11
N GLY A 57 16.94 19.02 -46.19
CA GLY A 57 17.22 17.60 -46.24
C GLY A 57 18.36 17.20 -45.32
N ALA A 58 19.46 17.95 -45.32
CA ALA A 58 20.61 17.72 -44.43
C ALA A 58 20.21 17.87 -42.97
N PHE A 59 19.51 18.93 -42.61
CA PHE A 59 19.01 19.17 -41.26
C PHE A 59 18.10 18.04 -40.79
N PHE A 60 17.13 17.61 -41.62
CA PHE A 60 16.23 16.50 -41.32
C PHE A 60 16.99 15.20 -41.07
N GLY A 61 17.95 14.87 -41.93
CA GLY A 61 18.77 13.66 -41.79
C GLY A 61 19.63 13.66 -40.54
N ILE A 62 20.32 14.79 -40.26
CA ILE A 62 21.11 14.96 -39.05
C ILE A 62 20.23 14.84 -37.79
N TYR A 63 19.06 15.47 -37.80
CA TYR A 63 18.13 15.40 -36.67
C TYR A 63 17.61 13.99 -36.43
N VAL A 64 17.21 13.26 -37.47
CA VAL A 64 16.78 11.85 -37.35
C VAL A 64 17.89 11.00 -36.78
N LEU A 65 19.14 11.14 -37.26
CA LEU A 65 20.29 10.41 -36.72
C LEU A 65 20.53 10.75 -35.24
N ALA A 66 20.57 12.03 -34.87
CA ALA A 66 20.77 12.48 -33.51
C ALA A 66 19.66 11.95 -32.56
N ALA A 67 18.40 12.00 -33.02
CA ALA A 67 17.25 11.51 -32.28
C ALA A 67 17.26 9.98 -32.16
N SER A 68 17.70 9.24 -33.17
CA SER A 68 17.77 7.77 -33.15
C SER A 68 18.76 7.25 -32.11
N VAL A 69 19.90 7.92 -31.97
CA VAL A 69 20.92 7.64 -30.96
C VAL A 69 20.57 8.30 -29.61
N SER A 70 19.53 9.14 -29.60
CA SER A 70 19.09 9.88 -28.41
C SER A 70 20.22 10.73 -27.78
N LEU A 71 20.96 11.46 -28.61
CA LEU A 71 22.07 12.31 -28.18
C LEU A 71 21.60 13.35 -27.13
N PRO A 72 22.35 13.53 -26.04
CA PRO A 72 22.10 14.65 -25.13
C PRO A 72 22.32 15.97 -25.90
N GLY A 73 21.38 16.92 -25.77
CA GLY A 73 21.47 18.21 -26.48
C GLY A 73 20.61 18.32 -27.74
N ILE A 74 19.75 17.35 -28.03
CA ILE A 74 18.79 17.44 -29.17
C ILE A 74 17.90 18.70 -29.12
N VAL A 75 17.72 19.28 -27.93
CA VAL A 75 17.04 20.56 -27.71
C VAL A 75 17.76 21.69 -28.42
N VAL A 76 19.09 21.67 -28.44
CA VAL A 76 19.91 22.68 -29.16
C VAL A 76 19.66 22.58 -30.66
N LEU A 77 19.57 21.38 -31.24
CA LEU A 77 19.19 21.17 -32.64
C LEU A 77 17.76 21.66 -32.91
N THR A 78 16.84 21.50 -31.96
CA THR A 78 15.48 22.04 -32.13
C THR A 78 15.47 23.54 -32.14
N LEU A 79 16.19 24.22 -31.27
CA LEU A 79 16.36 25.69 -31.26
C LEU A 79 17.02 26.18 -32.54
N ALA A 80 18.11 25.51 -32.99
CA ALA A 80 18.80 25.82 -34.24
C ALA A 80 17.86 25.67 -35.46
N GLY A 81 17.00 24.64 -35.45
CA GLY A 81 15.97 24.45 -36.47
C GLY A 81 14.99 25.63 -36.53
N GLY A 82 14.59 26.17 -35.40
CA GLY A 82 13.78 27.39 -35.30
C GLY A 82 14.51 28.61 -35.84
N ALA A 83 15.77 28.79 -35.45
CA ALA A 83 16.59 29.91 -35.86
C ALA A 83 16.84 29.94 -37.38
N VAL A 84 17.24 28.80 -37.96
CA VAL A 84 17.67 28.73 -39.38
C VAL A 84 16.49 28.57 -40.36
N LEU A 85 15.53 27.69 -40.02
CA LEU A 85 14.43 27.31 -40.91
C LEU A 85 13.14 28.11 -40.69
N GLY A 86 13.10 28.91 -39.60
CA GLY A 86 11.90 29.61 -39.18
C GLY A 86 10.86 28.68 -38.55
N PHE A 87 9.75 29.25 -38.09
CA PHE A 87 8.72 28.50 -37.36
C PHE A 87 8.05 27.40 -38.22
N GLY A 88 7.64 27.74 -39.48
CA GLY A 88 6.88 26.81 -40.33
C GLY A 88 7.65 25.56 -40.72
N TRP A 89 8.78 25.72 -41.39
CA TRP A 89 9.63 24.60 -41.80
C TRP A 89 10.31 23.92 -40.60
N GLY A 90 10.75 24.69 -39.62
CA GLY A 90 11.32 24.14 -38.38
C GLY A 90 10.33 23.21 -37.66
N MET A 91 9.07 23.66 -37.50
CA MET A 91 8.01 22.85 -36.89
C MET A 91 7.73 21.56 -37.66
N LEU A 92 7.61 21.66 -39.01
CA LEU A 92 7.35 20.50 -39.84
C LEU A 92 8.49 19.47 -39.74
N LEU A 93 9.72 19.91 -40.05
CA LEU A 93 10.86 19.00 -40.13
C LEU A 93 11.23 18.41 -38.79
N VAL A 94 11.31 19.22 -37.73
CA VAL A 94 11.66 18.73 -36.39
C VAL A 94 10.60 17.78 -35.81
N SER A 95 9.32 18.08 -36.02
CA SER A 95 8.23 17.24 -35.55
C SER A 95 8.29 15.82 -36.12
N PHE A 96 8.48 15.70 -37.44
CA PHE A 96 8.61 14.38 -38.08
C PHE A 96 9.97 13.73 -37.80
N ALA A 97 11.07 14.47 -37.84
CA ALA A 97 12.40 13.95 -37.59
C ALA A 97 12.54 13.41 -36.17
N SER A 98 12.01 14.10 -35.16
CA SER A 98 12.03 13.64 -33.76
C SER A 98 11.22 12.37 -33.56
N SER A 99 10.05 12.24 -34.22
CA SER A 99 9.21 11.04 -34.08
C SER A 99 9.76 9.85 -34.83
N ILE A 100 10.36 10.06 -36.02
CA ILE A 100 11.08 9.00 -36.73
C ILE A 100 12.30 8.54 -35.95
N GLY A 101 13.14 9.47 -35.45
CA GLY A 101 14.30 9.14 -34.63
C GLY A 101 13.94 8.45 -33.35
N ALA A 102 12.88 8.89 -32.66
CA ALA A 102 12.35 8.19 -31.49
C ALA A 102 11.92 6.75 -31.81
N THR A 103 11.32 6.53 -32.99
CA THR A 103 10.88 5.20 -33.43
C THR A 103 12.06 4.31 -33.76
N LEU A 104 13.12 4.85 -34.35
CA LEU A 104 14.36 4.11 -34.56
C LEU A 104 15.02 3.72 -33.23
N SER A 105 15.11 4.66 -32.29
CA SER A 105 15.60 4.39 -30.92
C SER A 105 14.77 3.32 -30.19
N PHE A 106 13.46 3.38 -30.32
CA PHE A 106 12.52 2.38 -29.82
C PHE A 106 12.75 0.99 -30.44
N TRP A 107 13.01 0.89 -31.75
CA TRP A 107 13.34 -0.36 -32.40
C TRP A 107 14.70 -0.90 -31.95
N MET A 108 15.70 -0.04 -31.80
CA MET A 108 17.00 -0.44 -31.25
C MET A 108 16.83 -1.06 -29.86
N ALA A 109 16.07 -0.44 -28.97
CA ALA A 109 15.78 -1.00 -27.65
C ALA A 109 15.05 -2.35 -27.74
N ARG A 110 14.10 -2.48 -28.68
CA ARG A 110 13.27 -3.69 -28.82
C ARG A 110 14.03 -4.89 -29.36
N TYR A 111 14.91 -4.66 -30.34
CA TYR A 111 15.54 -5.75 -31.10
C TYR A 111 17.01 -5.98 -30.77
N LEU A 112 17.74 -4.94 -30.32
CA LEU A 112 19.18 -5.03 -30.05
C LEU A 112 19.53 -5.13 -28.57
N PHE A 113 18.85 -4.37 -27.69
CA PHE A 113 19.26 -4.21 -26.29
C PHE A 113 18.30 -4.82 -25.27
N ARG A 114 17.31 -5.58 -25.72
CA ARG A 114 16.24 -6.09 -24.84
C ARG A 114 16.76 -6.91 -23.67
N ASP A 115 17.61 -7.92 -23.94
CA ASP A 115 18.06 -8.87 -22.93
C ASP A 115 19.01 -8.21 -21.91
N TRP A 116 19.85 -7.29 -22.39
CA TRP A 116 20.72 -6.48 -21.53
C TRP A 116 19.92 -5.52 -20.64
N ALA A 117 18.89 -4.87 -21.16
CA ALA A 117 18.09 -3.89 -20.42
C ALA A 117 17.21 -4.57 -19.35
N VAL A 118 16.63 -5.74 -19.65
CA VAL A 118 15.82 -6.52 -18.70
C VAL A 118 16.66 -6.99 -17.51
N SER A 119 17.90 -7.41 -17.75
CA SER A 119 18.81 -7.87 -16.67
C SER A 119 19.23 -6.73 -15.71
N ARG A 120 19.26 -5.47 -16.19
CA ARG A 120 19.70 -4.32 -15.40
C ARG A 120 18.58 -3.54 -14.71
N LEU A 121 17.37 -3.54 -15.25
CA LEU A 121 16.24 -2.71 -14.77
C LEU A 121 15.42 -3.35 -13.65
N GLY A 122 15.51 -4.66 -13.41
CA GLY A 122 14.89 -5.36 -12.27
C GLY A 122 13.43 -4.96 -12.00
N SER A 123 13.17 -4.46 -10.78
CA SER A 123 11.83 -4.06 -10.32
C SER A 123 11.24 -2.86 -11.08
N ARG A 124 12.08 -1.94 -11.59
CA ARG A 124 11.63 -0.78 -12.39
C ARG A 124 11.02 -1.19 -13.72
N PHE A 125 11.50 -2.28 -14.30
CA PHE A 125 10.91 -2.86 -15.53
C PHE A 125 9.49 -3.37 -15.28
N LYS A 126 9.23 -4.02 -14.14
CA LYS A 126 7.89 -4.49 -13.76
C LYS A 126 6.88 -3.34 -13.66
N MET A 127 7.27 -2.20 -13.07
CA MET A 127 6.41 -1.00 -12.96
C MET A 127 6.06 -0.40 -14.33
N LEU A 128 7.03 -0.29 -15.24
CA LEU A 128 6.81 0.22 -16.60
C LEU A 128 5.87 -0.70 -17.40
N HIS A 129 6.06 -2.01 -17.25
CA HIS A 129 5.23 -3.01 -17.92
C HIS A 129 3.79 -2.98 -17.42
N ALA A 130 3.59 -2.93 -16.10
CA ALA A 130 2.28 -2.80 -15.47
C ALA A 130 1.57 -1.49 -15.85
N GLY A 131 2.29 -0.37 -15.93
CA GLY A 131 1.73 0.90 -16.41
C GLY A 131 1.23 0.83 -17.86
N MET A 132 2.01 0.19 -18.73
CA MET A 132 1.61 -0.02 -20.13
C MET A 132 0.46 -1.00 -20.30
N GLU A 133 0.42 -2.11 -19.56
CA GLU A 133 -0.69 -3.07 -19.61
C GLU A 133 -1.99 -2.45 -19.11
N ARG A 134 -1.92 -1.64 -18.07
CA ARG A 134 -3.08 -0.97 -17.45
C ARG A 134 -3.62 0.19 -18.31
N GLU A 135 -2.75 1.01 -18.91
CA GLU A 135 -3.13 2.31 -19.49
C GLU A 135 -2.84 2.42 -20.99
N GLY A 136 -2.03 1.56 -21.55
CA GLY A 136 -1.75 1.51 -22.98
C GLY A 136 -1.19 2.82 -23.55
N ALA A 137 -1.78 3.32 -24.62
CA ALA A 137 -1.35 4.54 -25.33
C ALA A 137 -1.36 5.81 -24.47
N LEU A 138 -2.26 5.91 -23.49
CA LEU A 138 -2.34 7.06 -22.60
C LEU A 138 -1.13 7.16 -21.66
N TYR A 139 -0.53 6.03 -21.27
CA TYR A 139 0.70 6.02 -20.49
C TYR A 139 1.87 6.62 -21.26
N LEU A 140 2.03 6.26 -22.55
CA LEU A 140 3.04 6.86 -23.40
C LEU A 140 2.79 8.36 -23.60
N LEU A 141 1.53 8.76 -23.83
CA LEU A 141 1.16 10.18 -23.99
C LEU A 141 1.52 10.99 -22.74
N SER A 142 1.25 10.44 -21.53
CA SER A 142 1.65 11.10 -20.27
C SER A 142 3.15 11.35 -20.20
N LEU A 143 3.96 10.33 -20.54
CA LEU A 143 5.42 10.46 -20.53
C LEU A 143 5.95 11.47 -21.55
N ARG A 144 5.28 11.64 -22.70
CA ARG A 144 5.66 12.62 -23.74
C ARG A 144 5.26 14.05 -23.39
N LEU A 145 4.18 14.22 -22.66
CA LEU A 145 3.71 15.55 -22.22
C LEU A 145 4.49 16.09 -21.02
N ILE A 146 5.23 15.25 -20.30
CA ILE A 146 6.05 15.66 -19.15
C ILE A 146 7.49 15.90 -19.60
N PRO A 147 7.96 17.15 -19.78
CA PRO A 147 9.29 17.44 -20.32
C PRO A 147 10.45 17.05 -19.38
N LEU A 148 10.16 16.72 -18.11
CA LEU A 148 11.16 16.24 -17.14
C LEU A 148 11.60 14.79 -17.38
N VAL A 149 10.85 14.02 -18.18
CA VAL A 149 11.23 12.63 -18.48
C VAL A 149 12.20 12.64 -19.67
N PRO A 150 13.44 12.16 -19.50
CA PRO A 150 14.44 12.19 -20.58
C PRO A 150 13.94 11.42 -21.81
N PHE A 151 14.13 12.02 -23.00
CA PHE A 151 13.72 11.47 -24.30
C PHE A 151 14.19 10.04 -24.52
N ILE A 152 15.47 9.77 -24.19
CA ILE A 152 16.08 8.44 -24.27
C ILE A 152 15.36 7.43 -23.37
N ALA A 153 15.01 7.84 -22.14
CA ALA A 153 14.37 6.94 -21.16
C ALA A 153 13.00 6.47 -21.66
N VAL A 154 12.20 7.37 -22.27
CA VAL A 154 10.90 7.03 -22.85
C VAL A 154 11.05 6.05 -24.00
N ASN A 155 11.99 6.32 -24.94
CA ASN A 155 12.18 5.49 -26.13
C ASN A 155 12.63 4.07 -25.75
N LEU A 156 13.65 3.96 -24.86
CA LEU A 156 14.16 2.68 -24.41
C LEU A 156 13.11 1.90 -23.61
N ALA A 157 12.46 2.56 -22.64
CA ALA A 157 11.44 1.93 -21.81
C ALA A 157 10.28 1.38 -22.63
N MET A 158 9.75 2.17 -23.58
CA MET A 158 8.65 1.74 -24.45
C MET A 158 9.07 0.63 -25.43
N GLY A 159 10.31 0.63 -25.90
CA GLY A 159 10.86 -0.44 -26.73
C GLY A 159 10.79 -1.81 -26.06
N LEU A 160 10.94 -1.85 -24.75
CA LEU A 160 10.89 -3.08 -23.95
C LEU A 160 9.45 -3.57 -23.67
N THR A 161 8.41 -2.74 -23.92
CA THR A 161 7.00 -3.09 -23.74
C THR A 161 6.39 -3.74 -24.99
N ARG A 162 5.14 -4.23 -24.88
CA ARG A 162 4.37 -4.82 -26.00
C ARG A 162 3.65 -3.79 -26.87
N ILE A 163 3.93 -2.48 -26.74
CA ILE A 163 3.26 -1.44 -27.52
C ILE A 163 3.53 -1.62 -29.02
N ARG A 164 2.49 -1.45 -29.87
CA ARG A 164 2.64 -1.51 -31.33
C ARG A 164 3.40 -0.30 -31.85
N THR A 165 4.30 -0.47 -32.81
CA THR A 165 5.10 0.61 -33.42
C THR A 165 4.25 1.77 -33.93
N ARG A 166 3.11 1.47 -34.59
CA ARG A 166 2.17 2.51 -35.08
C ARG A 166 1.63 3.36 -33.92
N THR A 167 1.23 2.71 -32.82
CA THR A 167 0.74 3.42 -31.63
C THR A 167 1.84 4.27 -31.00
N PHE A 168 3.06 3.74 -30.90
CA PHE A 168 4.21 4.49 -30.39
C PHE A 168 4.49 5.74 -31.24
N TYR A 169 4.53 5.59 -32.57
CA TYR A 169 4.79 6.71 -33.50
C TYR A 169 3.71 7.79 -33.39
N VAL A 170 2.43 7.44 -33.55
CA VAL A 170 1.32 8.40 -33.55
C VAL A 170 1.21 9.13 -32.22
N VAL A 171 1.30 8.40 -31.11
CA VAL A 171 1.21 9.00 -29.77
C VAL A 171 2.42 9.88 -29.47
N SER A 172 3.62 9.48 -29.91
CA SER A 172 4.82 10.31 -29.74
C SER A 172 4.73 11.56 -30.61
N GLN A 173 4.26 11.46 -31.86
CA GLN A 173 4.04 12.60 -32.76
C GLN A 173 3.13 13.64 -32.11
N ILE A 174 1.96 13.21 -31.60
CA ILE A 174 0.99 14.12 -30.97
C ILE A 174 1.55 14.68 -29.63
N GLY A 175 2.15 13.82 -28.81
CA GLY A 175 2.63 14.19 -27.48
C GLY A 175 3.81 15.16 -27.49
N MET A 176 4.63 15.13 -28.54
CA MET A 176 5.80 16.02 -28.66
C MET A 176 5.50 17.34 -29.37
N LEU A 177 4.36 17.46 -30.12
CA LEU A 177 4.03 18.64 -30.92
C LEU A 177 4.10 19.95 -30.12
N LEU A 178 3.48 19.99 -28.96
CA LEU A 178 3.44 21.20 -28.12
C LEU A 178 4.84 21.64 -27.69
N GLY A 179 5.65 20.68 -27.23
CA GLY A 179 7.04 20.92 -26.82
C GLY A 179 7.88 21.41 -28.02
N THR A 180 7.75 20.75 -29.18
CA THR A 180 8.45 21.15 -30.40
C THR A 180 8.09 22.57 -30.82
N ALA A 181 6.79 22.95 -30.78
CA ALA A 181 6.34 24.28 -31.11
C ALA A 181 6.98 25.37 -30.23
N VAL A 182 7.03 25.12 -28.90
CA VAL A 182 7.62 26.08 -27.96
C VAL A 182 9.13 26.24 -28.18
N TYR A 183 9.85 25.12 -28.36
CA TYR A 183 11.31 25.19 -28.61
C TYR A 183 11.63 25.82 -29.97
N ILE A 184 10.88 25.51 -31.02
CA ILE A 184 11.07 26.15 -32.35
C ILE A 184 10.77 27.64 -32.25
N HIS A 185 9.69 28.04 -31.57
CA HIS A 185 9.38 29.47 -31.37
C HIS A 185 10.52 30.17 -30.59
N ALA A 186 11.01 29.57 -29.51
CA ALA A 186 12.16 30.11 -28.80
C ALA A 186 13.41 30.22 -29.70
N GLY A 187 13.65 29.25 -30.59
CA GLY A 187 14.72 29.28 -31.57
C GLY A 187 14.59 30.42 -32.55
N THR A 188 13.37 30.73 -33.05
CA THR A 188 13.14 31.88 -33.94
C THR A 188 13.46 33.21 -33.26
N GLN A 189 13.13 33.34 -31.97
CA GLN A 189 13.45 34.55 -31.22
C GLN A 189 14.96 34.70 -30.95
N LEU A 190 15.66 33.58 -30.67
CA LEU A 190 17.13 33.59 -30.54
C LEU A 190 17.85 34.09 -31.78
N ALA A 191 17.31 33.83 -33.00
CA ALA A 191 17.88 34.31 -34.25
C ALA A 191 17.85 35.85 -34.40
N HIS A 192 16.94 36.53 -33.70
CA HIS A 192 16.80 38.00 -33.76
C HIS A 192 17.62 38.73 -32.69
N LEU A 193 18.36 38.04 -31.84
CA LEU A 193 19.20 38.63 -30.79
C LEU A 193 20.42 39.34 -31.41
N GLN A 194 20.45 40.67 -31.36
CA GLN A 194 21.59 41.48 -31.81
C GLN A 194 22.37 42.08 -30.64
N SER A 195 21.74 42.22 -29.49
CA SER A 195 22.35 42.79 -28.27
C SER A 195 21.83 42.10 -27.01
N LYS A 196 22.54 42.31 -25.87
CA LYS A 196 22.07 41.86 -24.55
C LYS A 196 20.74 42.52 -24.14
N ALA A 197 20.40 43.69 -24.69
CA ALA A 197 19.14 44.40 -24.42
C ALA A 197 17.93 43.66 -25.04
N ASP A 198 18.12 42.94 -26.17
CA ASP A 198 17.05 42.21 -26.85
C ASP A 198 16.53 41.01 -26.04
N ILE A 199 17.28 40.55 -25.04
CA ILE A 199 16.83 39.50 -24.09
C ILE A 199 15.58 39.96 -23.31
N LEU A 200 15.42 41.27 -23.13
CA LEU A 200 14.26 41.87 -22.43
C LEU A 200 13.16 42.29 -23.42
N SER A 201 13.27 41.96 -24.70
CA SER A 201 12.20 42.24 -25.68
C SER A 201 10.90 41.48 -25.32
N PRO A 202 9.71 42.05 -25.59
CA PRO A 202 8.44 41.41 -25.32
C PRO A 202 8.32 40.04 -25.97
N ASP A 203 8.85 39.84 -27.16
CA ASP A 203 8.80 38.57 -27.91
C ASP A 203 9.69 37.50 -27.27
N MET A 204 10.89 37.88 -26.83
CA MET A 204 11.80 36.98 -26.12
C MET A 204 11.26 36.64 -24.73
N LEU A 205 10.73 37.60 -23.98
CA LEU A 205 10.07 37.34 -22.69
C LEU A 205 8.86 36.46 -22.89
N GLY A 206 8.07 36.63 -23.94
CA GLY A 206 6.96 35.76 -24.30
C GLY A 206 7.42 34.32 -24.57
N ALA A 207 8.51 34.13 -25.33
CA ALA A 207 9.07 32.80 -25.60
C ALA A 207 9.60 32.13 -24.30
N LEU A 208 10.26 32.91 -23.44
CA LEU A 208 10.74 32.39 -22.12
C LEU A 208 9.60 32.02 -21.17
N VAL A 209 8.51 32.83 -21.16
CA VAL A 209 7.30 32.53 -20.37
C VAL A 209 6.63 31.24 -20.89
N LEU A 210 6.49 31.09 -22.23
CA LEU A 210 5.96 29.87 -22.83
C LEU A 210 6.81 28.64 -22.47
N LEU A 211 8.14 28.78 -22.53
CA LEU A 211 9.06 27.72 -22.11
C LEU A 211 8.93 27.40 -20.64
N GLY A 212 8.83 28.41 -19.78
CA GLY A 212 8.60 28.25 -18.35
C GLY A 212 7.26 27.55 -18.04
N LEU A 213 6.19 27.93 -18.74
CA LEU A 213 4.89 27.27 -18.64
C LEU A 213 4.91 25.82 -19.14
N LEU A 214 5.68 25.54 -20.20
CA LEU A 214 5.86 24.17 -20.68
C LEU A 214 6.60 23.32 -19.65
N VAL A 215 7.75 23.80 -19.17
CA VAL A 215 8.60 23.03 -18.26
C VAL A 215 8.00 22.94 -16.85
N GLY A 216 7.40 24.02 -16.34
CA GLY A 216 6.82 24.07 -15.00
C GLY A 216 5.34 23.73 -14.95
N GLY A 217 4.53 24.14 -15.91
CA GLY A 217 3.08 23.96 -15.93
C GLY A 217 2.61 22.61 -16.45
N MET A 218 3.26 22.07 -17.50
CA MET A 218 2.86 20.79 -18.10
C MET A 218 2.97 19.60 -17.15
N PRO A 219 3.99 19.45 -16.28
CA PRO A 219 4.02 18.38 -15.31
C PRO A 219 2.82 18.37 -14.36
N ILE A 220 2.21 19.52 -14.12
CA ILE A 220 1.03 19.69 -13.28
C ILE A 220 -0.25 19.49 -14.10
N ALA A 221 -0.37 20.12 -15.27
CA ALA A 221 -1.58 20.13 -16.08
C ALA A 221 -1.82 18.79 -16.81
N ALA A 222 -0.78 18.16 -17.33
CA ALA A 222 -0.91 16.94 -18.12
C ALA A 222 -1.50 15.77 -17.33
N PRO A 223 -1.05 15.45 -16.10
CA PRO A 223 -1.67 14.39 -15.28
C PRO A 223 -3.15 14.66 -15.01
N LEU A 224 -3.54 15.91 -14.75
CA LEU A 224 -4.93 16.30 -14.49
C LEU A 224 -5.81 16.10 -15.72
N LEU A 225 -5.33 16.52 -16.89
CA LEU A 225 -6.05 16.37 -18.16
C LEU A 225 -6.20 14.89 -18.53
N LEU A 226 -5.12 14.13 -18.43
CA LEU A 226 -5.10 12.69 -18.74
C LEU A 226 -6.02 11.91 -17.82
N ASP A 227 -6.04 12.27 -16.54
CA ASP A 227 -6.93 11.63 -15.57
C ASP A 227 -8.42 11.92 -15.90
N LYS A 228 -8.77 13.16 -16.26
CA LYS A 228 -10.12 13.49 -16.79
C LYS A 228 -10.48 12.70 -18.04
N LEU A 229 -9.53 12.48 -18.94
CA LEU A 229 -9.74 11.67 -20.16
C LEU A 229 -9.96 10.19 -19.79
N ARG A 230 -9.18 9.64 -18.85
CA ARG A 230 -9.36 8.27 -18.32
C ARG A 230 -10.75 8.09 -17.72
N GLN A 231 -11.16 9.02 -16.86
CA GLN A 231 -12.49 8.99 -16.22
C GLN A 231 -13.61 9.04 -17.26
N ARG A 232 -13.52 9.93 -18.26
CA ARG A 232 -14.51 9.99 -19.35
C ARG A 232 -14.55 8.70 -20.16
N ARG A 233 -13.40 8.06 -20.39
CA ARG A 233 -13.33 6.77 -21.10
C ARG A 233 -13.97 5.65 -20.30
N ALA A 234 -13.69 5.55 -18.99
CA ALA A 234 -14.26 4.54 -18.11
C ALA A 234 -15.79 4.64 -18.01
N LEU A 235 -16.33 5.86 -17.99
CA LEU A 235 -17.77 6.12 -17.92
C LEU A 235 -18.49 6.10 -19.29
N ARG A 236 -17.75 6.00 -20.39
CA ARG A 236 -18.32 6.06 -21.76
C ARG A 236 -19.41 5.01 -22.02
N PRO A 237 -19.27 3.71 -21.60
CA PRO A 237 -20.30 2.70 -21.81
C PRO A 237 -21.64 3.04 -21.14
N TRP A 238 -21.59 3.82 -20.05
CA TRP A 238 -22.73 4.14 -19.18
C TRP A 238 -23.31 5.52 -19.43
N ARG A 239 -22.79 6.28 -20.42
CA ARG A 239 -23.11 7.72 -20.62
C ARG A 239 -24.61 8.00 -20.72
N GLY A 240 -25.40 7.11 -21.35
CA GLY A 240 -26.84 7.24 -21.49
C GLY A 240 -27.65 6.98 -20.21
N GLN A 241 -27.03 6.38 -19.18
CA GLN A 241 -27.68 6.01 -17.93
C GLN A 241 -27.40 7.01 -16.79
N ARG A 242 -26.60 8.06 -17.04
CA ARG A 242 -26.29 9.06 -16.04
C ARG A 242 -27.51 9.95 -15.77
N PRO A 243 -28.00 9.99 -14.52
CA PRO A 243 -29.11 10.87 -14.14
C PRO A 243 -28.73 12.37 -14.33
N LYS A 244 -29.74 13.20 -14.57
CA LYS A 244 -29.56 14.67 -14.57
C LYS A 244 -29.44 15.22 -13.16
N THR A 245 -30.18 14.65 -12.22
CA THR A 245 -30.17 14.92 -10.79
C THR A 245 -29.95 13.63 -10.02
N PHE A 246 -29.41 13.70 -8.83
CA PHE A 246 -29.11 12.55 -7.99
C PHE A 246 -29.90 12.64 -6.67
N ASP A 247 -30.40 11.51 -6.18
CA ASP A 247 -31.07 11.42 -4.88
C ASP A 247 -30.07 11.60 -3.74
N ARG A 248 -28.80 11.19 -3.95
CA ARG A 248 -27.75 11.21 -2.93
C ARG A 248 -26.42 11.72 -3.47
N ASN A 249 -25.61 12.31 -2.58
CA ASN A 249 -24.21 12.61 -2.87
C ASN A 249 -23.37 11.34 -2.80
N VAL A 250 -23.64 10.48 -1.80
CA VAL A 250 -22.92 9.22 -1.59
C VAL A 250 -23.88 8.14 -1.11
N VAL A 251 -23.75 6.93 -1.67
CA VAL A 251 -24.29 5.70 -1.08
C VAL A 251 -23.11 4.88 -0.55
N VAL A 252 -23.18 4.52 0.72
CA VAL A 252 -22.19 3.67 1.41
C VAL A 252 -22.80 2.29 1.59
N ILE A 253 -22.08 1.25 1.16
CA ILE A 253 -22.54 -0.14 1.22
C ILE A 253 -21.75 -0.90 2.27
N GLY A 254 -22.42 -1.30 3.37
CA GLY A 254 -21.86 -1.95 4.55
C GLY A 254 -21.67 -1.00 5.72
N ALA A 255 -22.14 -1.37 6.90
CA ALA A 255 -22.07 -0.59 8.14
C ALA A 255 -21.06 -1.16 9.16
N GLY A 256 -19.95 -1.70 8.68
CA GLY A 256 -18.74 -1.95 9.48
C GLY A 256 -17.93 -0.66 9.68
N ALA A 257 -16.74 -0.75 10.30
CA ALA A 257 -15.91 0.41 10.62
C ALA A 257 -15.64 1.33 9.42
N GLY A 258 -15.39 0.78 8.23
CA GLY A 258 -15.19 1.59 7.02
C GLY A 258 -16.46 2.34 6.59
N GLY A 259 -17.62 1.68 6.63
CA GLY A 259 -18.89 2.27 6.22
C GLY A 259 -19.40 3.30 7.21
N LEU A 260 -19.34 2.99 8.51
CA LEU A 260 -19.75 3.92 9.58
C LEU A 260 -18.96 5.22 9.52
N VAL A 261 -17.62 5.13 9.43
CA VAL A 261 -16.76 6.32 9.30
C VAL A 261 -17.04 7.07 8.00
N SER A 262 -17.28 6.36 6.88
CA SER A 262 -17.65 7.00 5.61
C SER A 262 -18.97 7.78 5.72
N ALA A 263 -19.99 7.17 6.31
CA ALA A 263 -21.30 7.81 6.51
C ALA A 263 -21.22 9.01 7.46
N TYR A 264 -20.47 8.86 8.57
CA TYR A 264 -20.22 9.94 9.52
C TYR A 264 -19.56 11.15 8.86
N ILE A 265 -18.49 10.93 8.09
CA ILE A 265 -17.75 12.00 7.39
C ILE A 265 -18.65 12.68 6.36
N ALA A 266 -19.42 11.91 5.58
CA ALA A 266 -20.32 12.47 4.58
C ALA A 266 -21.40 13.35 5.23
N ALA A 267 -22.02 12.88 6.32
CA ALA A 267 -23.02 13.64 7.07
C ALA A 267 -22.41 14.90 7.72
N SER A 268 -21.22 14.78 8.32
CA SER A 268 -20.48 15.92 8.89
C SER A 268 -20.14 16.99 7.84
N ALA A 269 -19.89 16.56 6.59
CA ALA A 269 -19.70 17.45 5.45
C ALA A 269 -21.04 17.96 4.85
N GLN A 270 -22.17 17.75 5.51
CA GLN A 270 -23.52 18.16 5.08
C GLN A 270 -23.94 17.54 3.72
N ALA A 271 -23.38 16.37 3.37
CA ALA A 271 -23.76 15.65 2.17
C ALA A 271 -24.97 14.73 2.46
N GLN A 272 -25.88 14.62 1.49
CA GLN A 272 -26.95 13.62 1.56
C GLN A 272 -26.35 12.23 1.35
N VAL A 273 -26.39 11.41 2.40
CA VAL A 273 -25.78 10.06 2.41
C VAL A 273 -26.80 9.01 2.79
N THR A 274 -26.79 7.88 2.07
CA THR A 274 -27.48 6.65 2.48
C THR A 274 -26.43 5.61 2.86
N LEU A 275 -26.61 4.99 4.03
CA LEU A 275 -25.84 3.84 4.52
C LEU A 275 -26.71 2.59 4.40
N VAL A 276 -26.23 1.57 3.68
CA VAL A 276 -26.96 0.32 3.48
C VAL A 276 -26.27 -0.80 4.23
N GLU A 277 -27.00 -1.53 5.09
CA GLU A 277 -26.48 -2.67 5.84
C GLU A 277 -27.36 -3.91 5.65
N ALA A 278 -26.71 -5.03 5.35
CA ALA A 278 -27.39 -6.29 5.06
C ALA A 278 -27.62 -7.19 6.30
N LYS A 279 -26.88 -6.96 7.40
CA LYS A 279 -26.90 -7.82 8.58
C LYS A 279 -27.07 -7.03 9.86
N ALA A 280 -25.96 -6.50 10.41
CA ALA A 280 -25.94 -5.82 11.70
C ALA A 280 -25.01 -4.60 11.65
N MET A 281 -25.47 -3.49 12.20
CA MET A 281 -24.68 -2.29 12.41
C MET A 281 -23.42 -2.61 13.25
N GLY A 282 -22.30 -1.89 13.04
CA GLY A 282 -21.02 -2.15 13.69
C GLY A 282 -20.15 -3.19 12.97
N GLY A 283 -20.74 -4.00 12.08
CA GLY A 283 -20.05 -5.00 11.27
C GLY A 283 -19.33 -6.07 12.08
N ASP A 284 -18.29 -6.64 11.50
CA ASP A 284 -17.58 -7.79 12.10
C ASP A 284 -16.87 -7.42 13.41
N CYS A 285 -16.29 -6.21 13.51
CA CYS A 285 -15.50 -5.80 14.68
C CYS A 285 -16.35 -5.78 15.97
N LEU A 286 -17.51 -5.16 15.94
CA LEU A 286 -18.41 -5.07 17.09
C LEU A 286 -19.03 -6.43 17.43
N ASN A 287 -19.54 -7.13 16.40
CA ASN A 287 -20.42 -8.28 16.61
C ASN A 287 -19.68 -9.61 16.74
N PHE A 288 -18.57 -9.80 16.02
CA PHE A 288 -17.92 -11.10 15.85
C PHE A 288 -16.41 -11.11 16.07
N GLY A 289 -15.74 -9.95 15.98
CA GLY A 289 -14.29 -9.84 15.94
C GLY A 289 -13.66 -9.27 17.21
N CYS A 290 -13.24 -8.00 17.09
CA CYS A 290 -12.38 -7.34 18.09
C CYS A 290 -13.04 -7.23 19.47
N VAL A 291 -14.30 -6.79 19.53
CA VAL A 291 -14.98 -6.52 20.81
C VAL A 291 -15.19 -7.81 21.60
N PRO A 292 -15.85 -8.85 21.05
CA PRO A 292 -16.05 -10.07 21.82
C PRO A 292 -14.75 -10.81 22.12
N SER A 293 -13.76 -10.83 21.23
CA SER A 293 -12.47 -11.50 21.50
C SER A 293 -11.69 -10.80 22.62
N LYS A 294 -11.64 -9.47 22.64
CA LYS A 294 -10.95 -8.73 23.71
C LYS A 294 -11.68 -8.82 25.03
N ALA A 295 -13.01 -8.91 25.01
CA ALA A 295 -13.79 -9.20 26.21
C ALA A 295 -13.48 -10.61 26.77
N LEU A 296 -13.35 -11.62 25.90
CA LEU A 296 -12.93 -12.98 26.30
C LEU A 296 -11.51 -12.99 26.85
N ILE A 297 -10.54 -12.38 26.14
CA ILE A 297 -9.14 -12.26 26.55
C ILE A 297 -9.03 -11.62 27.95
N GLN A 298 -9.82 -10.57 28.21
CA GLN A 298 -9.81 -9.93 29.53
C GLN A 298 -10.32 -10.89 30.66
N SER A 299 -11.38 -11.68 30.39
CA SER A 299 -11.83 -12.68 31.34
C SER A 299 -10.76 -13.77 31.59
N ALA A 300 -10.09 -14.20 30.51
CA ALA A 300 -8.98 -15.15 30.55
C ALA A 300 -7.77 -14.60 31.35
N LYS A 301 -7.45 -13.32 31.16
CA LYS A 301 -6.39 -12.63 31.92
C LYS A 301 -6.70 -12.60 33.40
N VAL A 302 -7.94 -12.28 33.79
CA VAL A 302 -8.36 -12.29 35.20
C VAL A 302 -8.24 -13.69 35.79
N ALA A 303 -8.72 -14.73 35.11
CA ALA A 303 -8.62 -16.12 35.56
C ALA A 303 -7.16 -16.56 35.72
N HIS A 304 -6.29 -16.21 34.78
CA HIS A 304 -4.85 -16.48 34.82
C HIS A 304 -4.17 -15.77 35.99
N LEU A 305 -4.43 -14.47 36.19
CA LEU A 305 -3.87 -13.70 37.31
C LEU A 305 -4.34 -14.25 38.67
N ALA A 306 -5.60 -14.62 38.81
CA ALA A 306 -6.13 -15.18 40.05
C ALA A 306 -5.45 -16.52 40.39
N ARG A 307 -5.23 -17.40 39.42
CA ARG A 307 -4.50 -18.68 39.66
C ARG A 307 -3.03 -18.48 40.04
N ASN A 308 -2.43 -17.40 39.58
CA ASN A 308 -1.02 -17.08 39.77
C ASN A 308 -0.83 -15.92 40.79
N ALA A 309 -1.78 -15.68 41.68
CA ALA A 309 -1.76 -14.55 42.61
C ALA A 309 -0.88 -14.75 43.85
N ALA A 310 -0.60 -15.99 44.23
CA ALA A 310 0.12 -16.34 45.46
C ALA A 310 1.51 -15.68 45.59
N PRO A 311 2.35 -15.58 44.54
CA PRO A 311 3.63 -14.90 44.63
C PRO A 311 3.52 -13.38 44.88
N PHE A 312 2.35 -12.77 44.60
CA PHE A 312 2.07 -11.37 44.93
C PHE A 312 1.54 -11.20 46.38
N GLY A 313 1.50 -12.26 47.16
CA GLY A 313 0.96 -12.27 48.53
C GLY A 313 -0.58 -12.31 48.55
N VAL A 314 -1.24 -12.58 47.43
CA VAL A 314 -2.70 -12.70 47.34
C VAL A 314 -3.10 -14.18 47.30
N VAL A 315 -3.88 -14.60 48.28
CA VAL A 315 -4.36 -16.00 48.37
C VAL A 315 -5.69 -16.12 47.63
N ALA A 316 -5.77 -17.07 46.70
CA ALA A 316 -7.00 -17.47 46.02
C ALA A 316 -7.13 -19.00 46.17
N ASP A 317 -8.05 -19.47 47.02
CA ASP A 317 -8.15 -20.89 47.39
C ASP A 317 -8.55 -21.78 46.20
N ALA A 318 -9.52 -21.35 45.39
CA ALA A 318 -9.93 -22.05 44.18
C ALA A 318 -10.46 -21.06 43.14
N VAL A 319 -9.94 -21.13 41.92
CA VAL A 319 -10.39 -20.33 40.80
C VAL A 319 -11.25 -21.17 39.87
N SER A 320 -12.56 -20.96 39.90
CA SER A 320 -13.53 -21.59 39.01
C SER A 320 -13.98 -20.58 37.95
N VAL A 321 -14.36 -21.06 36.78
CA VAL A 321 -14.88 -20.23 35.67
C VAL A 321 -16.37 -20.51 35.51
N ASP A 322 -17.21 -19.53 35.81
CA ASP A 322 -18.63 -19.53 35.43
C ASP A 322 -18.74 -19.15 33.95
N TRP A 323 -18.73 -20.17 33.10
CA TRP A 323 -18.76 -19.96 31.63
C TRP A 323 -19.98 -19.18 31.15
N PRO A 324 -21.20 -19.49 31.57
CA PRO A 324 -22.37 -18.66 31.24
C PRO A 324 -22.20 -17.18 31.63
N ALA A 325 -21.58 -16.88 32.78
CA ALA A 325 -21.30 -15.50 33.19
C ALA A 325 -20.27 -14.83 32.29
N VAL A 326 -19.24 -15.53 31.82
CA VAL A 326 -18.29 -15.03 30.83
C VAL A 326 -19.02 -14.66 29.54
N MET A 327 -19.90 -15.54 29.04
CA MET A 327 -20.67 -15.28 27.83
C MET A 327 -21.66 -14.11 27.98
N ARG A 328 -22.36 -14.04 29.12
CA ARG A 328 -23.22 -12.88 29.46
C ARG A 328 -22.41 -11.58 29.48
N ARG A 329 -21.20 -11.60 30.07
CA ARG A 329 -20.34 -10.42 30.09
C ARG A 329 -19.93 -9.97 28.67
N ILE A 330 -19.55 -10.90 27.80
CA ILE A 330 -19.21 -10.58 26.41
C ILE A 330 -20.39 -9.89 25.70
N ARG A 331 -21.59 -10.44 25.83
CA ARG A 331 -22.82 -9.81 25.30
C ARG A 331 -23.08 -8.42 25.89
N ALA A 332 -22.88 -8.27 27.19
CA ALA A 332 -23.06 -6.96 27.85
C ALA A 332 -22.07 -5.91 27.31
N VAL A 333 -20.82 -6.30 27.06
CA VAL A 333 -19.83 -5.40 26.45
C VAL A 333 -20.24 -5.01 25.03
N ILE A 334 -20.68 -5.96 24.20
CA ILE A 334 -21.20 -5.67 22.87
C ILE A 334 -22.40 -4.72 22.96
N ALA A 335 -23.37 -5.02 23.82
CA ALA A 335 -24.56 -4.21 24.01
C ALA A 335 -24.27 -2.79 24.51
N SER A 336 -23.21 -2.60 25.32
CA SER A 336 -22.81 -1.28 25.80
C SER A 336 -22.15 -0.41 24.72
N ILE A 337 -21.54 -1.04 23.72
CA ILE A 337 -20.88 -0.35 22.61
C ILE A 337 -21.84 -0.14 21.43
N ALA A 338 -22.76 -1.06 21.20
CA ALA A 338 -23.70 -1.05 20.07
C ALA A 338 -24.45 0.29 19.85
N PRO A 339 -24.87 1.05 20.89
CA PRO A 339 -25.49 2.37 20.68
C PRO A 339 -24.60 3.36 19.93
N HIS A 340 -23.27 3.24 20.01
CA HIS A 340 -22.35 4.11 19.29
C HIS A 340 -22.37 3.87 17.77
N ASP A 341 -22.75 2.66 17.36
CA ASP A 341 -22.79 2.24 15.96
C ASP A 341 -24.23 2.04 15.47
N SER A 342 -25.25 2.44 16.27
CA SER A 342 -26.66 2.14 15.99
C SER A 342 -27.24 2.96 14.83
N ALA A 343 -28.25 2.39 14.18
CA ALA A 343 -29.00 3.07 13.11
C ALA A 343 -29.65 4.37 13.61
N GLU A 344 -30.17 4.39 14.85
CA GLU A 344 -30.80 5.54 15.46
C GLU A 344 -29.83 6.73 15.59
N ARG A 345 -28.61 6.45 16.06
CA ARG A 345 -27.57 7.46 16.17
C ARG A 345 -27.18 8.03 14.80
N TYR A 346 -27.03 7.19 13.79
CA TYR A 346 -26.66 7.62 12.43
C TYR A 346 -27.80 8.41 11.78
N ARG A 347 -29.08 8.00 11.99
CA ARG A 347 -30.24 8.77 11.55
C ARG A 347 -30.31 10.15 12.24
N ALA A 348 -30.00 10.22 13.52
CA ALA A 348 -29.91 11.50 14.25
C ALA A 348 -28.82 12.44 13.72
N MET A 349 -27.77 11.89 13.09
CA MET A 349 -26.71 12.66 12.41
C MET A 349 -27.07 13.02 10.96
N GLY A 350 -28.29 12.69 10.48
CA GLY A 350 -28.74 12.99 9.11
C GLY A 350 -28.38 11.93 8.06
N VAL A 351 -27.94 10.73 8.47
CA VAL A 351 -27.72 9.61 7.57
C VAL A 351 -29.04 8.86 7.32
N ASP A 352 -29.36 8.61 6.05
CA ASP A 352 -30.46 7.70 5.68
C ASP A 352 -29.95 6.25 5.83
N VAL A 353 -30.28 5.58 6.94
CA VAL A 353 -29.86 4.18 7.19
C VAL A 353 -30.93 3.23 6.70
N ARG A 354 -30.55 2.33 5.79
CA ARG A 354 -31.41 1.32 5.18
C ARG A 354 -30.89 -0.09 5.41
N GLU A 355 -31.79 -0.97 5.79
CA GLU A 355 -31.52 -2.39 5.97
C GLU A 355 -31.84 -3.14 4.68
N GLY A 356 -30.90 -3.95 4.18
CA GLY A 356 -31.05 -4.73 2.96
C GLY A 356 -29.76 -4.97 2.22
N HIS A 357 -29.84 -5.78 1.18
CA HIS A 357 -28.75 -6.06 0.27
C HIS A 357 -28.68 -5.02 -0.84
N ALA A 358 -27.49 -4.42 -1.02
CA ALA A 358 -27.23 -3.46 -2.09
C ALA A 358 -26.62 -4.15 -3.31
N THR A 359 -27.14 -3.83 -4.50
CA THR A 359 -26.58 -4.22 -5.80
C THR A 359 -26.33 -2.97 -6.64
N ILE A 360 -25.13 -2.83 -7.20
CA ILE A 360 -24.75 -1.71 -8.06
C ILE A 360 -25.14 -2.04 -9.50
N LEU A 361 -26.19 -1.39 -10.02
CA LEU A 361 -26.70 -1.63 -11.35
C LEU A 361 -25.88 -0.94 -12.44
N ASN A 362 -25.39 0.24 -12.15
CA ASN A 362 -24.52 1.05 -12.99
C ASN A 362 -23.75 2.05 -12.11
N PRO A 363 -22.80 2.84 -12.62
CA PRO A 363 -21.98 3.74 -11.83
C PRO A 363 -22.75 4.71 -10.91
N TRP A 364 -24.02 4.93 -11.14
CA TRP A 364 -24.83 5.91 -10.42
C TRP A 364 -26.10 5.37 -9.79
N THR A 365 -26.38 4.08 -9.94
CA THR A 365 -27.63 3.50 -9.43
C THR A 365 -27.36 2.29 -8.57
N VAL A 366 -27.85 2.35 -7.34
CA VAL A 366 -27.82 1.24 -6.37
C VAL A 366 -29.24 0.76 -6.14
N GLU A 367 -29.47 -0.54 -6.25
CA GLU A 367 -30.71 -1.21 -5.89
C GLU A 367 -30.57 -1.83 -4.50
N ILE A 368 -31.54 -1.59 -3.64
CA ILE A 368 -31.59 -2.09 -2.27
C ILE A 368 -32.75 -3.05 -2.15
N SER A 369 -32.46 -4.30 -1.84
CA SER A 369 -33.42 -5.39 -1.69
C SER A 369 -33.53 -5.79 -0.22
N SER A 370 -34.70 -5.60 0.38
CA SER A 370 -35.02 -6.03 1.73
C SER A 370 -36.06 -7.16 1.70
N PRO A 371 -35.99 -8.16 2.60
CA PRO A 371 -36.96 -9.26 2.63
C PRO A 371 -38.39 -8.74 2.72
N GLY A 372 -39.28 -9.25 1.84
CA GLY A 372 -40.69 -8.88 1.83
C GLY A 372 -41.01 -7.50 1.29
N GLN A 373 -40.05 -6.74 0.78
CA GLN A 373 -40.28 -5.40 0.21
C GLN A 373 -39.91 -5.39 -1.29
N THR A 374 -40.55 -4.50 -2.04
CA THR A 374 -40.14 -4.24 -3.43
C THR A 374 -38.76 -3.58 -3.45
N PRO A 375 -37.84 -4.04 -4.32
CA PRO A 375 -36.51 -3.43 -4.43
C PRO A 375 -36.61 -1.91 -4.71
N GLN A 376 -35.83 -1.15 -3.96
CA GLN A 376 -35.77 0.30 -4.10
C GLN A 376 -34.50 0.72 -4.82
N ARG A 377 -34.61 1.65 -5.77
CA ARG A 377 -33.46 2.19 -6.49
C ARG A 377 -33.15 3.60 -6.04
N LEU A 378 -31.86 3.84 -5.78
CA LEU A 378 -31.35 5.17 -5.46
C LEU A 378 -30.31 5.56 -6.51
N THR A 379 -30.42 6.81 -6.95
CA THR A 379 -29.38 7.43 -7.78
C THR A 379 -28.40 8.20 -6.90
N THR A 380 -27.11 8.04 -7.16
CA THR A 380 -26.05 8.67 -6.36
C THR A 380 -24.92 9.18 -7.21
N ARG A 381 -24.29 10.27 -6.74
CA ARG A 381 -23.09 10.81 -7.40
C ARG A 381 -21.86 9.90 -7.23
N SER A 382 -21.70 9.31 -6.05
CA SER A 382 -20.59 8.43 -5.72
C SER A 382 -21.04 7.22 -4.88
N ILE A 383 -20.29 6.13 -4.94
CA ILE A 383 -20.54 4.92 -4.16
C ILE A 383 -19.27 4.58 -3.40
N VAL A 384 -19.40 4.22 -2.12
CA VAL A 384 -18.31 3.67 -1.29
C VAL A 384 -18.66 2.25 -0.90
N ILE A 385 -17.86 1.29 -1.37
CA ILE A 385 -17.99 -0.13 -1.03
C ILE A 385 -17.19 -0.39 0.25
N ALA A 386 -17.90 -0.78 1.32
CA ALA A 386 -17.31 -1.06 2.64
C ALA A 386 -17.85 -2.37 3.23
N THR A 387 -18.05 -3.38 2.38
CA THR A 387 -18.70 -4.66 2.73
C THR A 387 -17.83 -5.59 3.55
N GLY A 388 -16.56 -5.23 3.82
CA GLY A 388 -15.66 -5.96 4.68
C GLY A 388 -15.22 -7.31 4.11
N ALA A 389 -14.93 -8.24 5.01
CA ALA A 389 -14.49 -9.60 4.69
C ALA A 389 -15.34 -10.65 5.40
N GLN A 390 -15.15 -11.90 5.05
CA GLN A 390 -15.73 -13.07 5.71
C GLN A 390 -14.65 -14.11 5.98
N ALA A 391 -14.86 -14.95 6.98
CA ALA A 391 -13.94 -16.04 7.29
C ALA A 391 -13.81 -17.01 6.10
N ILE A 392 -12.60 -17.49 5.88
CA ILE A 392 -12.34 -18.57 4.92
C ILE A 392 -12.67 -19.90 5.59
N VAL A 393 -13.50 -20.70 4.93
CA VAL A 393 -13.76 -22.09 5.32
C VAL A 393 -12.82 -22.97 4.49
N PRO A 394 -11.89 -23.72 5.14
CA PRO A 394 -10.98 -24.60 4.42
C PRO A 394 -11.73 -25.78 3.80
N ALA A 395 -11.21 -26.28 2.69
CA ALA A 395 -11.79 -27.43 1.99
C ALA A 395 -11.35 -28.76 2.65
N ILE A 396 -11.77 -28.98 3.92
CA ILE A 396 -11.51 -30.21 4.66
C ILE A 396 -12.70 -31.14 4.47
N PRO A 397 -12.52 -32.35 3.89
CA PRO A 397 -13.59 -33.34 3.76
C PRO A 397 -14.24 -33.66 5.10
N GLY A 398 -15.56 -33.77 5.15
CA GLY A 398 -16.34 -34.06 6.37
C GLY A 398 -16.52 -32.87 7.33
N LEU A 399 -16.00 -31.68 6.98
CA LEU A 399 -16.03 -30.51 7.86
C LEU A 399 -17.46 -30.03 8.20
N LYS A 400 -18.36 -30.08 7.22
CA LYS A 400 -19.76 -29.66 7.39
C LYS A 400 -20.53 -30.63 8.28
N GLU A 401 -20.26 -31.91 8.16
CA GLU A 401 -20.92 -33.02 8.84
C GLU A 401 -20.58 -33.01 10.34
N VAL A 402 -19.32 -32.79 10.70
CA VAL A 402 -18.89 -32.68 12.11
C VAL A 402 -19.32 -31.37 12.77
N GLY A 403 -19.57 -30.33 11.96
CA GLY A 403 -19.83 -28.97 12.41
C GLY A 403 -18.56 -28.26 12.88
N PHE A 404 -18.46 -26.99 12.55
CA PHE A 404 -17.30 -26.15 12.88
C PHE A 404 -17.73 -24.71 13.20
N ALA A 405 -16.87 -23.98 13.85
CA ALA A 405 -16.96 -22.54 14.04
C ALA A 405 -15.97 -21.79 13.12
N THR A 406 -16.32 -20.57 12.78
CA THR A 406 -15.41 -19.56 12.24
C THR A 406 -15.42 -18.34 13.16
N SER A 407 -14.57 -17.34 12.94
CA SER A 407 -14.66 -16.08 13.68
C SER A 407 -16.07 -15.48 13.67
N ASP A 408 -16.81 -15.68 12.58
CA ASP A 408 -18.16 -15.09 12.39
C ASP A 408 -19.27 -15.86 13.13
N THR A 409 -19.05 -17.11 13.53
CA THR A 409 -20.06 -17.99 14.16
C THR A 409 -19.66 -18.53 15.54
N LEU A 410 -18.45 -18.21 16.00
CA LEU A 410 -17.87 -18.75 17.24
C LEU A 410 -18.72 -18.44 18.47
N TRP A 411 -19.17 -17.19 18.59
CA TRP A 411 -19.85 -16.71 19.80
C TRP A 411 -21.18 -17.41 20.02
N GLU A 412 -21.99 -17.57 18.96
CA GLU A 412 -23.25 -18.31 19.02
C GLU A 412 -23.06 -19.79 19.37
N GLN A 413 -21.94 -20.39 18.93
CA GLN A 413 -21.63 -21.78 19.27
C GLN A 413 -21.17 -21.91 20.73
N LEU A 414 -20.30 -21.02 21.19
CA LEU A 414 -19.79 -20.99 22.55
C LEU A 414 -20.90 -20.82 23.61
N GLU A 415 -21.96 -20.09 23.26
CA GLU A 415 -23.14 -19.88 24.14
C GLU A 415 -23.95 -21.15 24.37
N LYS A 416 -23.88 -22.15 23.49
CA LYS A 416 -24.60 -23.42 23.65
C LYS A 416 -24.02 -24.31 24.72
N TYR A 417 -22.81 -24.00 25.20
CA TYR A 417 -22.15 -24.79 26.24
C TYR A 417 -22.49 -24.25 27.64
N SER A 418 -22.83 -25.14 28.56
CA SER A 418 -23.03 -24.80 29.96
C SER A 418 -21.71 -24.65 30.75
N SER A 419 -20.61 -25.13 30.21
CA SER A 419 -19.24 -25.03 30.74
C SER A 419 -18.27 -24.80 29.58
N VAL A 420 -17.04 -24.42 29.86
CA VAL A 420 -15.98 -24.31 28.85
C VAL A 420 -15.87 -25.62 28.06
N PRO A 421 -15.89 -25.62 26.72
CA PRO A 421 -15.68 -26.84 25.94
C PRO A 421 -14.35 -27.49 26.31
N LYS A 422 -14.39 -28.79 26.59
CA LYS A 422 -13.20 -29.47 27.18
C LYS A 422 -12.03 -29.56 26.22
N ARG A 423 -12.31 -29.90 24.93
CA ARG A 423 -11.29 -30.10 23.88
C ARG A 423 -11.61 -29.20 22.69
N ILE A 424 -10.72 -28.29 22.40
CA ILE A 424 -10.88 -27.33 21.30
C ILE A 424 -9.73 -27.52 20.31
N ALA A 425 -10.07 -27.82 19.05
CA ALA A 425 -9.14 -27.81 17.95
C ALA A 425 -9.25 -26.47 17.19
N ILE A 426 -8.13 -25.78 16.98
CA ILE A 426 -8.06 -24.52 16.25
C ILE A 426 -7.15 -24.73 15.04
N VAL A 427 -7.69 -24.57 13.82
CA VAL A 427 -6.93 -24.65 12.57
C VAL A 427 -6.57 -23.25 12.11
N GLY A 428 -5.25 -22.96 12.10
CA GLY A 428 -4.65 -21.68 11.72
C GLY A 428 -3.93 -20.98 12.88
N GLY A 429 -2.61 -20.91 12.80
CA GLY A 429 -1.69 -20.27 13.77
C GLY A 429 -1.44 -18.78 13.51
N GLY A 430 -2.38 -18.10 12.87
CA GLY A 430 -2.37 -16.64 12.71
C GLY A 430 -2.81 -15.91 13.99
N PRO A 431 -2.87 -14.55 13.97
CA PRO A 431 -3.22 -13.75 15.15
C PRO A 431 -4.51 -14.20 15.85
N ILE A 432 -5.60 -14.42 15.09
CA ILE A 432 -6.91 -14.84 15.64
C ILE A 432 -6.79 -16.20 16.33
N GLY A 433 -6.11 -17.16 15.68
CA GLY A 433 -5.93 -18.50 16.25
C GLY A 433 -5.12 -18.47 17.54
N CYS A 434 -3.99 -17.75 17.57
CA CYS A 434 -3.14 -17.63 18.76
C CYS A 434 -3.86 -16.92 19.92
N GLU A 435 -4.56 -15.81 19.67
CA GLU A 435 -5.33 -15.06 20.68
C GLU A 435 -6.41 -15.94 21.33
N LEU A 436 -7.22 -16.61 20.51
CA LEU A 436 -8.31 -17.46 21.00
C LEU A 436 -7.79 -18.73 21.67
N ALA A 437 -6.70 -19.33 21.15
CA ALA A 437 -6.07 -20.49 21.78
C ALA A 437 -5.63 -20.19 23.21
N GLN A 438 -4.88 -19.08 23.39
CA GLN A 438 -4.41 -18.68 24.71
C GLN A 438 -5.58 -18.35 25.67
N ALA A 439 -6.56 -17.58 25.19
CA ALA A 439 -7.69 -17.17 26.02
C ALA A 439 -8.53 -18.38 26.48
N LEU A 440 -8.82 -19.32 25.59
CA LEU A 440 -9.63 -20.49 25.90
C LEU A 440 -8.88 -21.48 26.80
N ALA A 441 -7.56 -21.66 26.61
CA ALA A 441 -6.72 -22.46 27.49
C ALA A 441 -6.69 -21.88 28.93
N ARG A 442 -6.49 -20.57 29.06
CA ARG A 442 -6.54 -19.86 30.35
C ARG A 442 -7.89 -19.96 31.03
N LEU A 443 -8.98 -20.18 30.30
CA LEU A 443 -10.31 -20.42 30.86
C LEU A 443 -10.57 -21.89 31.19
N GLY A 444 -9.63 -22.80 30.90
CA GLY A 444 -9.67 -24.21 31.33
C GLY A 444 -9.96 -25.22 30.21
N ALA A 445 -9.97 -24.82 28.93
CA ALA A 445 -10.05 -25.75 27.82
C ALA A 445 -8.70 -26.44 27.57
N LYS A 446 -8.70 -27.69 27.11
CA LYS A 446 -7.56 -28.31 26.43
C LYS A 446 -7.59 -27.88 24.97
N VAL A 447 -6.64 -27.03 24.58
CA VAL A 447 -6.60 -26.44 23.24
C VAL A 447 -5.44 -27.04 22.47
N THR A 448 -5.72 -27.49 21.22
CA THR A 448 -4.70 -27.86 20.24
C THR A 448 -4.78 -26.85 19.06
N LEU A 449 -3.69 -26.12 18.85
CA LEU A 449 -3.53 -25.16 17.76
C LEU A 449 -2.76 -25.82 16.62
N ILE A 450 -3.36 -25.91 15.43
CA ILE A 450 -2.82 -26.57 14.26
C ILE A 450 -2.41 -25.51 13.22
N GLU A 451 -1.14 -25.54 12.79
CA GLU A 451 -0.60 -24.64 11.78
C GLU A 451 0.17 -25.43 10.71
N CYS A 452 -0.18 -25.24 9.44
CA CYS A 452 0.46 -25.91 8.32
C CYS A 452 1.88 -25.41 8.02
N ALA A 453 2.18 -24.18 8.39
CA ALA A 453 3.54 -23.64 8.30
C ALA A 453 4.43 -24.14 9.43
N ALA A 454 5.75 -23.95 9.26
CA ALA A 454 6.76 -24.38 10.24
C ALA A 454 6.71 -23.61 11.58
N ARG A 455 5.93 -22.54 11.68
CA ARG A 455 5.82 -21.70 12.89
C ARG A 455 4.49 -20.93 12.91
N VAL A 456 4.03 -20.54 14.07
CA VAL A 456 2.92 -19.61 14.25
C VAL A 456 3.33 -18.19 13.85
N LEU A 457 2.37 -17.31 13.57
CA LEU A 457 2.61 -15.90 13.21
C LEU A 457 3.69 -15.73 12.13
N VAL A 458 3.60 -16.45 11.04
CA VAL A 458 4.62 -16.54 9.97
C VAL A 458 5.05 -15.18 9.36
N ARG A 459 4.26 -14.14 9.55
CA ARG A 459 4.59 -12.77 9.08
C ARG A 459 5.50 -12.01 10.05
N GLU A 460 5.67 -12.50 11.26
CA GLU A 460 6.58 -11.91 12.25
C GLU A 460 7.96 -12.55 12.15
N ASP A 461 8.99 -11.90 12.70
CA ASP A 461 10.33 -12.46 12.77
C ASP A 461 10.33 -13.79 13.55
N VAL A 462 11.27 -14.69 13.23
CA VAL A 462 11.34 -16.04 13.82
C VAL A 462 11.38 -16.03 15.35
N GLU A 463 12.13 -15.09 15.93
CA GLU A 463 12.24 -14.95 17.39
C GLU A 463 10.89 -14.60 18.05
N ILE A 464 10.03 -13.85 17.36
CA ILE A 464 8.68 -13.51 17.82
C ILE A 464 7.80 -14.75 17.81
N SER A 465 7.83 -15.51 16.71
CA SER A 465 7.09 -16.78 16.61
C SER A 465 7.46 -17.75 17.75
N ASN A 466 8.76 -17.93 17.99
CA ASN A 466 9.27 -18.81 19.03
C ASN A 466 8.83 -18.37 20.44
N LEU A 467 8.85 -17.05 20.71
CA LEU A 467 8.41 -16.52 21.99
C LEU A 467 6.91 -16.73 22.20
N VAL A 468 6.09 -16.46 21.18
CA VAL A 468 4.64 -16.65 21.24
C VAL A 468 4.31 -18.15 21.42
N GLU A 469 4.97 -19.04 20.68
CA GLU A 469 4.78 -20.49 20.81
C GLU A 469 5.12 -20.97 22.23
N ALA A 470 6.23 -20.50 22.79
CA ALA A 470 6.61 -20.80 24.17
C ALA A 470 5.57 -20.27 25.18
N ALA A 471 5.05 -19.06 24.98
CA ALA A 471 4.01 -18.50 25.86
C ALA A 471 2.68 -19.25 25.75
N LEU A 472 2.28 -19.66 24.56
CA LEU A 472 1.09 -20.50 24.33
C LEU A 472 1.23 -21.85 25.04
N THR A 473 2.40 -22.49 24.89
CA THR A 473 2.69 -23.80 25.53
C THR A 473 2.71 -23.68 27.06
N ALA A 474 3.27 -22.60 27.60
CA ALA A 474 3.25 -22.33 29.04
C ALA A 474 1.83 -22.14 29.59
N ASP A 475 0.91 -21.62 28.80
CA ASP A 475 -0.52 -21.53 29.13
C ASP A 475 -1.31 -22.83 28.88
N GLY A 476 -0.64 -23.91 28.45
CA GLY A 476 -1.24 -25.25 28.27
C GLY A 476 -1.83 -25.48 26.88
N VAL A 477 -1.50 -24.65 25.87
CA VAL A 477 -1.86 -24.90 24.48
C VAL A 477 -0.90 -25.89 23.84
N GLU A 478 -1.43 -26.98 23.27
CA GLU A 478 -0.65 -27.87 22.41
C GLU A 478 -0.52 -27.24 21.03
N VAL A 479 0.70 -26.87 20.63
CA VAL A 479 0.97 -26.20 19.34
C VAL A 479 1.55 -27.23 18.35
N LEU A 480 0.84 -27.48 17.25
CA LEU A 480 1.22 -28.41 16.20
C LEU A 480 1.55 -27.62 14.93
N THR A 481 2.80 -27.19 14.79
CA THR A 481 3.33 -26.58 13.56
C THR A 481 3.71 -27.64 12.52
N SER A 482 3.76 -27.29 11.25
CA SER A 482 3.96 -28.22 10.14
C SER A 482 2.92 -29.37 10.11
N HIS A 483 1.67 -29.08 10.51
CA HIS A 483 0.57 -30.04 10.48
C HIS A 483 -0.61 -29.49 9.68
N SER A 484 -1.19 -30.33 8.82
CA SER A 484 -2.38 -30.00 8.03
C SER A 484 -3.56 -30.91 8.41
N ALA A 485 -4.75 -30.32 8.44
CA ALA A 485 -5.98 -31.06 8.57
C ALA A 485 -6.35 -31.75 7.24
N LEU A 486 -6.49 -33.05 7.24
CA LEU A 486 -6.80 -33.87 6.07
C LEU A 486 -8.30 -34.05 5.85
N ARG A 487 -8.98 -34.50 6.90
CA ARG A 487 -10.40 -34.80 6.91
C ARG A 487 -10.94 -34.77 8.34
N SER A 488 -12.24 -34.65 8.46
CA SER A 488 -12.93 -34.75 9.75
C SER A 488 -14.06 -35.77 9.65
N GLU A 489 -14.30 -36.49 10.73
CA GLU A 489 -15.23 -37.61 10.80
C GLU A 489 -16.08 -37.55 12.07
N THR A 490 -17.38 -37.85 11.90
CA THR A 490 -18.25 -38.23 13.01
C THR A 490 -18.51 -39.72 12.87
N PRO A 491 -18.14 -40.56 13.80
CA PRO A 491 -18.39 -42.01 13.69
C PRO A 491 -19.89 -42.30 13.60
N ASN A 492 -20.24 -43.29 12.75
CA ASN A 492 -21.62 -43.65 12.46
C ASN A 492 -22.30 -44.48 13.58
N ASP A 493 -21.71 -44.64 14.74
CA ASP A 493 -22.25 -45.52 15.81
C ASP A 493 -23.09 -44.74 16.80
N SER A 494 -24.21 -45.37 17.19
CA SER A 494 -25.19 -44.93 18.17
C SER A 494 -24.65 -44.79 19.61
N ASN A 495 -23.36 -45.03 19.82
CA ASN A 495 -22.66 -45.01 21.12
C ASN A 495 -21.99 -43.69 21.52
N GLY A 496 -22.32 -42.55 20.88
CA GLY A 496 -21.82 -41.24 21.26
C GLY A 496 -20.32 -41.04 20.99
N GLN A 497 -19.84 -41.55 19.87
CA GLN A 497 -18.42 -41.48 19.52
C GLN A 497 -17.96 -40.06 19.24
N GLU A 498 -16.72 -39.79 19.53
CA GLU A 498 -16.07 -38.47 19.55
C GLU A 498 -15.82 -37.96 18.13
N LYS A 499 -16.18 -36.71 17.88
CA LYS A 499 -15.77 -36.00 16.65
C LYS A 499 -14.26 -35.98 16.52
N THR A 500 -13.74 -36.31 15.34
CA THR A 500 -12.31 -36.48 15.12
C THR A 500 -11.84 -35.67 13.92
N LEU A 501 -10.72 -34.98 14.12
CA LEU A 501 -9.96 -34.31 13.06
C LEU A 501 -8.70 -35.14 12.77
N TRP A 502 -8.57 -35.59 11.54
CA TRP A 502 -7.37 -36.30 11.09
C TRP A 502 -6.32 -35.30 10.61
N LEU A 503 -5.13 -35.41 11.17
CA LEU A 503 -4.01 -34.55 10.92
C LEU A 503 -2.88 -35.31 10.26
N VAL A 504 -2.08 -34.60 9.43
CA VAL A 504 -0.84 -35.12 8.86
C VAL A 504 0.29 -34.12 9.09
N ASN A 505 1.46 -34.62 9.44
CA ASN A 505 2.68 -33.82 9.43
C ASN A 505 3.11 -33.57 7.98
N THR A 506 3.31 -32.29 7.62
CA THR A 506 3.72 -31.86 6.27
C THR A 506 5.22 -32.04 6.00
N GLY A 507 6.00 -32.44 7.01
CA GLY A 507 7.43 -32.75 6.91
C GLY A 507 7.71 -34.18 6.45
N ALA A 508 8.91 -34.72 6.79
CA ALA A 508 9.44 -35.97 6.26
C ALA A 508 8.65 -37.24 6.64
N ALA A 509 7.88 -37.22 7.72
CA ALA A 509 7.07 -38.36 8.17
C ALA A 509 5.58 -38.06 7.99
N GLN A 510 5.01 -38.41 6.86
CA GLN A 510 3.58 -38.24 6.55
C GLN A 510 2.70 -39.22 7.37
N LYS A 511 2.83 -39.21 8.69
CA LYS A 511 2.02 -40.05 9.58
C LYS A 511 0.73 -39.33 9.93
N GLU A 512 -0.39 -39.96 9.61
CA GLU A 512 -1.71 -39.51 10.04
C GLU A 512 -1.94 -39.87 11.50
N PHE A 513 -2.63 -38.99 12.26
CA PHE A 513 -3.14 -39.26 13.59
C PHE A 513 -4.48 -38.56 13.80
N ALA A 514 -5.25 -39.12 14.73
CA ALA A 514 -6.58 -38.65 15.05
C ALA A 514 -6.54 -37.70 16.25
N LEU A 515 -7.17 -36.52 16.10
CA LEU A 515 -7.34 -35.52 17.16
C LEU A 515 -8.85 -35.47 17.53
N PRO A 516 -9.26 -35.96 18.68
CA PRO A 516 -10.64 -35.82 19.15
C PRO A 516 -10.92 -34.40 19.63
N PHE A 517 -12.11 -33.86 19.32
CA PHE A 517 -12.51 -32.50 19.70
C PHE A 517 -14.00 -32.38 20.03
N ASP A 518 -14.34 -31.40 20.88
CA ASP A 518 -15.72 -30.98 21.17
C ASP A 518 -16.13 -29.76 20.35
N LEU A 519 -15.18 -28.86 20.10
CA LEU A 519 -15.32 -27.66 19.24
C LEU A 519 -14.16 -27.57 18.27
N LEU A 520 -14.47 -27.36 16.99
CA LEU A 520 -13.49 -27.10 15.92
C LEU A 520 -13.64 -25.64 15.45
N LEU A 521 -12.56 -24.87 15.54
CA LEU A 521 -12.50 -23.49 15.04
C LEU A 521 -11.60 -23.39 13.81
N CYS A 522 -12.12 -22.88 12.72
CA CYS A 522 -11.36 -22.55 11.52
C CYS A 522 -10.95 -21.07 11.53
N ALA A 523 -9.66 -20.80 11.70
CA ALA A 523 -9.04 -19.47 11.76
C ALA A 523 -7.98 -19.26 10.66
N VAL A 524 -8.19 -19.85 9.46
CA VAL A 524 -7.22 -19.91 8.35
C VAL A 524 -7.15 -18.65 7.50
N GLY A 525 -7.85 -17.58 7.87
CA GLY A 525 -7.83 -16.28 7.19
C GLY A 525 -9.20 -15.75 6.82
N ARG A 526 -9.19 -14.61 6.12
CA ARG A 526 -10.40 -13.88 5.70
C ARG A 526 -10.29 -13.51 4.22
N ARG A 527 -11.42 -13.43 3.54
CA ARG A 527 -11.53 -12.99 2.15
C ARG A 527 -12.57 -11.88 2.01
N ALA A 528 -12.35 -10.96 1.07
CA ALA A 528 -13.27 -9.88 0.78
C ALA A 528 -14.69 -10.40 0.47
N ARG A 529 -15.70 -9.66 0.93
CA ARG A 529 -17.12 -9.96 0.70
C ARG A 529 -17.57 -9.25 -0.57
N LEU A 530 -17.47 -9.94 -1.72
CA LEU A 530 -17.67 -9.39 -3.06
C LEU A 530 -18.96 -9.87 -3.75
N GLY A 531 -19.59 -10.92 -3.26
CA GLY A 531 -20.77 -11.52 -3.86
C GLY A 531 -21.97 -10.57 -3.89
N SER A 532 -22.83 -10.72 -4.91
CA SER A 532 -24.11 -10.00 -5.08
C SER A 532 -24.04 -8.48 -5.25
N LEU A 533 -22.85 -7.88 -5.35
CA LEU A 533 -22.71 -6.42 -5.51
C LEU A 533 -22.87 -5.92 -6.96
N GLY A 534 -22.87 -6.81 -7.97
CA GLY A 534 -22.96 -6.43 -9.38
C GLY A 534 -21.65 -5.89 -9.97
N LEU A 535 -20.49 -6.17 -9.36
CA LEU A 535 -19.19 -5.59 -9.71
C LEU A 535 -18.68 -6.08 -11.08
N GLU A 536 -18.95 -7.32 -11.43
CA GLU A 536 -18.53 -7.94 -12.70
C GLU A 536 -19.13 -7.22 -13.91
N ALA A 537 -20.39 -6.83 -13.82
CA ALA A 537 -21.08 -6.06 -14.86
C ALA A 537 -20.44 -4.69 -15.09
N LEU A 538 -19.74 -4.15 -14.10
CA LEU A 538 -19.01 -2.90 -14.16
C LEU A 538 -17.55 -3.05 -14.58
N GLY A 539 -17.10 -4.30 -14.80
CA GLY A 539 -15.70 -4.63 -15.11
C GLY A 539 -14.77 -4.45 -13.90
N ILE A 540 -15.30 -4.49 -12.68
CA ILE A 540 -14.53 -4.47 -11.44
C ILE A 540 -14.19 -5.92 -11.08
N SER A 541 -12.89 -6.24 -10.93
CA SER A 541 -12.44 -7.59 -10.58
C SER A 541 -12.92 -8.00 -9.19
N THR A 542 -13.36 -9.26 -9.07
CA THR A 542 -13.86 -9.90 -7.85
C THR A 542 -13.03 -11.11 -7.42
N GLU A 543 -11.81 -11.27 -7.95
CA GLU A 543 -10.97 -12.44 -7.65
C GLU A 543 -10.52 -12.48 -6.17
N HIS A 544 -10.02 -11.38 -5.64
CA HIS A 544 -9.49 -11.30 -4.27
C HIS A 544 -10.07 -10.14 -3.48
N THR A 545 -9.88 -8.92 -3.94
CA THR A 545 -10.35 -7.68 -3.35
C THR A 545 -10.83 -6.72 -4.43
N VAL A 546 -11.57 -5.69 -4.07
CA VAL A 546 -11.85 -4.57 -4.97
C VAL A 546 -10.58 -3.77 -5.18
N GLN A 547 -9.98 -3.88 -6.37
CA GLN A 547 -8.77 -3.15 -6.70
C GLN A 547 -9.03 -1.64 -6.75
N THR A 548 -8.19 -0.88 -6.04
CA THR A 548 -8.25 0.58 -6.00
C THR A 548 -6.89 1.20 -6.35
N ASN A 549 -6.94 2.47 -6.77
CA ASN A 549 -5.74 3.30 -6.89
C ASN A 549 -5.39 3.97 -5.55
N ASP A 550 -4.34 4.81 -5.54
CA ASP A 550 -3.91 5.56 -4.34
C ASP A 550 -4.98 6.49 -3.75
N TYR A 551 -6.04 6.76 -4.48
CA TYR A 551 -7.17 7.59 -4.06
C TYR A 551 -8.38 6.76 -3.60
N LEU A 552 -8.21 5.45 -3.50
CA LEU A 552 -9.24 4.45 -3.21
C LEU A 552 -10.38 4.39 -4.24
N GLN A 553 -10.14 4.87 -5.47
CA GLN A 553 -11.04 4.73 -6.60
C GLN A 553 -10.84 3.37 -7.28
N THR A 554 -11.93 2.75 -7.69
CA THR A 554 -11.90 1.57 -8.56
C THR A 554 -11.60 1.98 -10.03
N VAL A 555 -11.71 1.03 -10.95
CA VAL A 555 -11.67 1.33 -12.40
C VAL A 555 -12.81 2.24 -12.84
N ILE A 556 -13.89 2.32 -12.06
CA ILE A 556 -15.00 3.26 -12.25
C ILE A 556 -14.77 4.46 -11.32
N PRO A 557 -14.56 5.68 -11.84
CA PRO A 557 -14.01 6.81 -11.09
C PRO A 557 -14.84 7.30 -9.91
N ASN A 558 -16.14 7.08 -9.92
CA ASN A 558 -17.06 7.48 -8.85
C ASN A 558 -17.46 6.32 -7.92
N ILE A 559 -16.80 5.15 -8.05
CA ILE A 559 -16.94 4.03 -7.14
C ILE A 559 -15.62 3.85 -6.39
N PHE A 560 -15.71 3.94 -5.08
CA PHE A 560 -14.60 3.83 -4.13
C PHE A 560 -14.75 2.56 -3.31
N ALA A 561 -13.66 2.08 -2.71
CA ALA A 561 -13.72 0.98 -1.75
C ALA A 561 -12.83 1.28 -0.54
N ALA A 562 -13.28 0.86 0.66
CA ALA A 562 -12.56 1.04 1.91
C ALA A 562 -12.76 -0.16 2.85
N GLY A 563 -11.75 -0.44 3.67
CA GLY A 563 -11.71 -1.57 4.60
C GLY A 563 -11.26 -2.87 3.94
N ASP A 564 -11.60 -3.99 4.58
CA ASP A 564 -11.12 -5.32 4.18
C ASP A 564 -11.49 -5.69 2.74
N VAL A 565 -12.54 -5.12 2.20
CA VAL A 565 -12.96 -5.32 0.81
C VAL A 565 -11.96 -4.77 -0.20
N ALA A 566 -11.23 -3.73 0.17
CA ALA A 566 -10.19 -3.08 -0.67
C ALA A 566 -8.78 -3.63 -0.40
N GLY A 567 -8.48 -4.09 0.84
CA GLY A 567 -7.12 -4.44 1.25
C GLY A 567 -6.21 -3.21 1.33
N PRO A 568 -4.89 -3.37 1.39
CA PRO A 568 -4.14 -4.61 1.62
C PRO A 568 -4.17 -5.09 3.09
N TYR A 569 -4.67 -4.28 4.03
CA TYR A 569 -4.73 -4.57 5.46
C TYR A 569 -6.17 -4.84 5.91
N HIS A 570 -6.35 -5.87 6.75
CA HIS A 570 -7.64 -6.27 7.29
C HIS A 570 -7.74 -5.87 8.77
N PHE A 571 -7.68 -4.56 9.04
CA PHE A 571 -7.75 -3.99 10.38
C PHE A 571 -8.84 -2.93 10.48
N THR A 572 -9.54 -2.88 11.60
CA THR A 572 -10.60 -1.91 11.87
C THR A 572 -10.12 -0.47 11.74
N HIS A 573 -8.96 -0.15 12.30
CA HIS A 573 -8.36 1.19 12.21
C HIS A 573 -7.89 1.54 10.80
N THR A 574 -7.43 0.56 10.00
CA THR A 574 -7.11 0.79 8.57
C THR A 574 -8.38 1.03 7.76
N ALA A 575 -9.47 0.29 8.06
CA ALA A 575 -10.76 0.53 7.42
C ALA A 575 -11.27 1.97 7.68
N ALA A 576 -11.18 2.45 8.93
CA ALA A 576 -11.51 3.83 9.29
C ALA A 576 -10.59 4.85 8.60
N HIS A 577 -9.30 4.57 8.54
CA HIS A 577 -8.31 5.40 7.82
C HIS A 577 -8.64 5.51 6.33
N GLN A 578 -8.88 4.39 5.65
CA GLN A 578 -9.28 4.36 4.24
C GLN A 578 -10.61 5.07 4.01
N ALA A 579 -11.59 4.88 4.90
CA ALA A 579 -12.91 5.49 4.80
C ALA A 579 -12.84 7.02 4.71
N TRP A 580 -11.92 7.64 5.46
CA TRP A 580 -11.70 9.09 5.38
C TRP A 580 -11.28 9.50 3.96
N TYR A 581 -10.26 8.84 3.39
CA TYR A 581 -9.77 9.17 2.05
C TYR A 581 -10.80 8.87 0.97
N ALA A 582 -11.46 7.71 1.04
CA ALA A 582 -12.49 7.33 0.08
C ALA A 582 -13.64 8.34 0.05
N THR A 583 -14.13 8.74 1.23
CA THR A 583 -15.29 9.66 1.35
C THR A 583 -14.91 11.09 0.95
N ILE A 584 -13.79 11.61 1.41
CA ILE A 584 -13.33 12.95 1.03
C ILE A 584 -13.05 13.02 -0.47
N ASN A 585 -12.46 11.99 -1.06
CA ASN A 585 -12.25 11.91 -2.51
C ASN A 585 -13.59 11.76 -3.28
N ALA A 586 -14.56 11.03 -2.73
CA ALA A 586 -15.89 10.90 -3.31
C ALA A 586 -16.65 12.22 -3.36
N LEU A 587 -16.53 13.05 -2.32
CA LEU A 587 -17.22 14.33 -2.20
C LEU A 587 -16.50 15.49 -2.87
N PHE A 588 -15.18 15.57 -2.71
CA PHE A 588 -14.36 16.74 -3.05
C PHE A 588 -13.24 16.44 -4.07
N GLY A 589 -13.15 15.21 -4.56
CA GLY A 589 -12.06 14.77 -5.47
C GLY A 589 -12.01 15.51 -6.82
N ASP A 590 -13.08 16.21 -7.21
CA ASP A 590 -13.10 17.10 -8.37
C ASP A 590 -12.24 18.35 -8.15
N PHE A 591 -12.09 18.82 -6.90
CA PHE A 591 -11.30 19.98 -6.50
C PHE A 591 -9.89 19.58 -6.04
N LYS A 592 -9.80 18.65 -5.11
CA LYS A 592 -8.53 18.17 -4.55
C LYS A 592 -8.68 16.71 -4.14
N ARG A 593 -7.68 15.90 -4.50
CA ARG A 593 -7.61 14.48 -4.12
C ARG A 593 -6.54 14.24 -3.08
N PHE A 594 -6.81 13.32 -2.19
CA PHE A 594 -5.93 12.92 -1.12
C PHE A 594 -5.51 11.47 -1.31
N LYS A 595 -4.21 11.24 -1.42
CA LYS A 595 -3.63 9.89 -1.50
C LYS A 595 -3.64 9.23 -0.13
N VAL A 596 -4.10 7.99 -0.07
CA VAL A 596 -3.99 7.18 1.13
C VAL A 596 -2.52 6.85 1.40
N SER A 597 -2.12 6.92 2.66
CA SER A 597 -0.76 6.58 3.08
C SER A 597 -0.79 5.39 4.03
N TYR A 598 -0.04 4.36 3.69
CA TYR A 598 0.13 3.15 4.50
C TYR A 598 1.50 3.07 5.18
N HIS A 599 2.23 4.17 5.21
CA HIS A 599 3.61 4.21 5.71
C HIS A 599 3.76 3.77 7.18
N ALA A 600 2.76 4.05 8.03
CA ALA A 600 2.81 3.74 9.46
C ALA A 600 1.48 3.13 9.92
N ILE A 601 1.16 1.93 9.44
CA ILE A 601 -0.01 1.17 9.87
C ILE A 601 0.41 0.23 11.00
N PRO A 602 -0.11 0.41 12.23
CA PRO A 602 0.19 -0.50 13.33
C PRO A 602 -0.60 -1.80 13.18
N CYS A 603 -0.04 -2.88 13.70
CA CYS A 603 -0.75 -4.15 13.94
C CYS A 603 -0.39 -4.70 15.30
N VAL A 604 -1.35 -5.40 15.93
CA VAL A 604 -1.17 -6.00 17.25
C VAL A 604 -1.80 -7.39 17.26
N THR A 605 -1.07 -8.36 17.81
CA THR A 605 -1.60 -9.65 18.24
C THR A 605 -1.72 -9.63 19.74
N PHE A 606 -2.94 -9.76 20.26
CA PHE A 606 -3.29 -9.61 21.69
C PHE A 606 -3.11 -10.91 22.47
N VAL A 607 -1.99 -11.58 22.24
CA VAL A 607 -1.49 -12.66 23.12
C VAL A 607 -0.81 -12.05 24.35
N ALA A 608 -0.37 -12.85 25.29
CA ALA A 608 0.42 -12.41 26.43
C ALA A 608 1.80 -13.10 26.41
N PRO A 609 2.89 -12.34 26.22
CA PRO A 609 2.96 -10.89 26.01
C PRO A 609 2.41 -10.44 24.63
N GLU A 610 1.90 -9.19 24.56
CA GLU A 610 1.38 -8.62 23.32
C GLU A 610 2.50 -8.45 22.28
N VAL A 611 2.20 -8.72 21.02
CA VAL A 611 3.09 -8.47 19.88
C VAL A 611 2.53 -7.30 19.08
N ALA A 612 3.22 -6.16 19.13
CA ALA A 612 2.80 -4.93 18.48
C ALA A 612 3.85 -4.47 17.48
N ARG A 613 3.44 -4.14 16.24
CA ARG A 613 4.36 -3.77 15.16
C ARG A 613 3.84 -2.61 14.33
N VAL A 614 4.78 -1.76 13.87
CA VAL A 614 4.56 -0.75 12.84
C VAL A 614 5.75 -0.72 11.89
N GLY A 615 5.50 -0.59 10.59
CA GLY A 615 6.53 -0.59 9.57
C GLY A 615 7.12 -1.98 9.32
N LEU A 616 8.38 -2.02 8.88
CA LEU A 616 9.08 -3.24 8.48
C LEU A 616 9.58 -4.03 9.71
N ASN A 617 9.52 -5.35 9.63
CA ASN A 617 10.35 -6.22 10.46
C ASN A 617 11.63 -6.63 9.70
N GLU A 618 12.52 -7.41 10.32
CA GLU A 618 13.78 -7.81 9.70
C GLU A 618 13.55 -8.67 8.44
N GLN A 619 12.61 -9.62 8.52
CA GLN A 619 12.27 -10.49 7.40
C GLN A 619 11.81 -9.67 6.18
N GLU A 620 10.85 -8.76 6.37
CA GLU A 620 10.33 -7.89 5.31
C GLU A 620 11.40 -6.93 4.75
N ALA A 621 12.28 -6.40 5.60
CA ALA A 621 13.37 -5.53 5.19
C ALA A 621 14.38 -6.27 4.30
N VAL A 622 14.73 -7.51 4.65
CA VAL A 622 15.59 -8.38 3.84
C VAL A 622 14.94 -8.73 2.50
N GLU A 623 13.66 -9.14 2.52
CA GLU A 623 12.90 -9.49 1.30
C GLU A 623 12.79 -8.30 0.32
N GLN A 624 12.67 -7.08 0.85
CA GLN A 624 12.58 -5.85 0.05
C GLN A 624 13.95 -5.26 -0.32
N GLY A 625 15.06 -5.81 0.19
CA GLY A 625 16.40 -5.30 -0.05
C GLY A 625 16.66 -3.93 0.58
N VAL A 626 15.97 -3.60 1.67
CA VAL A 626 16.13 -2.35 2.42
C VAL A 626 17.29 -2.52 3.41
N ALA A 627 18.28 -1.64 3.34
CA ALA A 627 19.38 -1.61 4.32
C ALA A 627 18.88 -1.08 5.66
N PHE A 628 19.17 -1.80 6.73
CA PHE A 628 18.75 -1.43 8.09
C PHE A 628 19.83 -1.75 9.11
N GLU A 629 19.70 -1.15 10.28
CA GLU A 629 20.37 -1.53 11.52
C GLU A 629 19.33 -1.78 12.61
N VAL A 630 19.66 -2.64 13.56
CA VAL A 630 18.75 -3.05 14.64
C VAL A 630 19.21 -2.47 15.98
N THR A 631 18.28 -1.86 16.69
CA THR A 631 18.45 -1.52 18.10
C THR A 631 17.41 -2.27 18.93
N ARG A 632 17.84 -2.94 19.99
CA ARG A 632 16.98 -3.71 20.88
C ARG A 632 17.20 -3.28 22.33
N PHE A 633 16.11 -3.08 23.04
CA PHE A 633 16.06 -2.91 24.48
C PHE A 633 15.20 -4.01 25.10
N ASP A 634 15.77 -4.80 26.00
CA ASP A 634 15.05 -5.87 26.68
C ASP A 634 14.22 -5.31 27.84
N VAL A 635 12.93 -5.68 27.91
CA VAL A 635 12.03 -5.20 28.96
C VAL A 635 12.39 -5.76 30.35
N ALA A 636 13.23 -6.79 30.40
CA ALA A 636 13.81 -7.29 31.65
C ALA A 636 14.61 -6.23 32.44
N ASP A 637 15.14 -5.22 31.74
CA ASP A 637 15.91 -4.11 32.32
C ASP A 637 15.03 -2.89 32.66
N LEU A 638 13.69 -3.02 32.55
CA LEU A 638 12.75 -1.94 32.81
C LEU A 638 12.20 -2.02 34.23
N ASP A 639 12.39 -0.98 35.02
CA ASP A 639 11.94 -0.92 36.43
C ASP A 639 10.45 -1.23 36.57
N ARG A 640 9.61 -0.70 35.69
CA ARG A 640 8.18 -0.98 35.70
C ARG A 640 7.88 -2.45 35.44
N ALA A 641 8.59 -3.10 34.53
CA ALA A 641 8.40 -4.51 34.25
C ALA A 641 8.74 -5.38 35.47
N LEU A 642 9.81 -5.01 36.20
CA LEU A 642 10.18 -5.69 37.44
C LEU A 642 9.16 -5.46 38.57
N CYS A 643 8.48 -4.32 38.63
CA CYS A 643 7.39 -4.07 39.55
C CYS A 643 6.14 -4.91 39.27
N ASP A 644 5.91 -5.27 38.01
CA ASP A 644 4.69 -5.96 37.58
C ASP A 644 4.83 -7.50 37.59
N VAL A 645 6.04 -8.08 37.83
CA VAL A 645 6.23 -9.53 37.90
C VAL A 645 6.15 -10.07 39.31
N ALA A 646 5.82 -11.34 39.42
CA ALA A 646 5.69 -12.05 40.68
C ALA A 646 7.04 -12.29 41.40
N ASP A 647 8.09 -12.57 40.63
CA ASP A 647 9.45 -12.75 41.13
C ASP A 647 10.41 -11.88 40.28
N PRO A 648 11.00 -10.82 40.88
CA PRO A 648 11.97 -9.97 40.19
C PRO A 648 13.23 -10.71 39.70
N LYS A 649 13.50 -11.91 40.19
CA LYS A 649 14.62 -12.76 39.73
C LYS A 649 14.28 -13.47 38.41
N THR A 650 12.98 -13.49 38.05
CA THR A 650 12.48 -14.07 36.80
C THR A 650 11.80 -12.95 35.99
N PRO A 651 12.58 -12.02 35.41
CA PRO A 651 12.03 -10.89 34.70
C PRO A 651 11.21 -11.33 33.48
N PRO A 652 10.26 -10.51 33.02
CA PRO A 652 9.43 -10.86 31.91
C PRO A 652 10.23 -10.91 30.60
N SER A 653 9.91 -11.86 29.74
CA SER A 653 10.46 -11.95 28.40
C SER A 653 9.81 -10.90 27.48
N GLY A 654 10.61 -10.23 26.69
CA GLY A 654 10.15 -9.27 25.69
C GLY A 654 11.15 -8.17 25.42
N TRP A 655 10.85 -7.34 24.44
CA TRP A 655 11.76 -6.27 24.00
C TRP A 655 11.05 -5.20 23.18
N VAL A 656 11.72 -4.05 23.06
CA VAL A 656 11.48 -3.04 22.03
C VAL A 656 12.60 -3.16 20.99
N LYS A 657 12.26 -3.60 19.78
CA LYS A 657 13.19 -3.73 18.64
C LYS A 657 12.86 -2.68 17.60
N VAL A 658 13.82 -1.83 17.27
CA VAL A 658 13.68 -0.74 16.30
C VAL A 658 14.63 -0.97 15.14
N LEU A 659 14.08 -0.98 13.93
CA LEU A 659 14.84 -0.95 12.69
C LEU A 659 14.99 0.49 12.23
N THR A 660 16.22 0.92 11.95
CA THR A 660 16.51 2.27 11.47
C THR A 660 17.38 2.24 10.21
N THR A 661 17.30 3.33 9.45
CA THR A 661 18.26 3.57 8.36
C THR A 661 19.68 3.67 8.94
N PRO A 662 20.67 2.93 8.40
CA PRO A 662 22.01 2.85 8.97
C PRO A 662 22.62 4.24 9.24
N GLY A 663 23.05 4.50 10.48
CA GLY A 663 23.69 5.73 10.94
C GLY A 663 22.80 6.98 10.98
N ARG A 664 21.50 6.91 10.67
CA ARG A 664 20.62 8.10 10.60
C ARG A 664 19.56 8.17 11.69
N GLY A 665 19.20 7.04 12.30
CA GLY A 665 18.14 6.96 13.30
C GLY A 665 16.72 7.21 12.76
N GLU A 666 16.54 7.22 11.45
CA GLU A 666 15.25 7.25 10.79
C GLU A 666 14.57 5.89 10.95
N ILE A 667 13.35 5.87 11.49
CA ILE A 667 12.65 4.64 11.88
C ILE A 667 12.02 4.00 10.64
N LEU A 668 12.44 2.76 10.33
CA LEU A 668 11.90 1.93 9.26
C LEU A 668 10.80 1.01 9.77
N GLY A 669 10.90 0.57 11.01
CA GLY A 669 9.93 -0.25 11.65
C GLY A 669 10.24 -0.52 13.11
N VAL A 670 9.22 -0.92 13.85
CA VAL A 670 9.33 -1.22 15.29
C VAL A 670 8.49 -2.45 15.60
N THR A 671 9.08 -3.39 16.34
CA THR A 671 8.36 -4.52 16.94
C THR A 671 8.54 -4.50 18.45
N ILE A 672 7.43 -4.46 19.17
CA ILE A 672 7.38 -4.46 20.63
C ILE A 672 6.74 -5.77 21.08
N VAL A 673 7.43 -6.50 21.95
CA VAL A 673 6.87 -7.66 22.66
C VAL A 673 6.87 -7.31 24.13
N ALA A 674 5.70 -7.01 24.69
CA ALA A 674 5.56 -6.56 26.07
C ALA A 674 4.12 -6.69 26.56
N ALA A 675 3.90 -6.57 27.88
CA ALA A 675 2.57 -6.62 28.49
C ALA A 675 1.62 -5.49 28.01
N HIS A 676 2.18 -4.36 27.57
CA HIS A 676 1.47 -3.16 27.07
C HIS A 676 2.01 -2.71 25.73
N GLY A 677 2.41 -3.65 24.87
CA GLY A 677 3.02 -3.38 23.57
C GLY A 677 2.14 -2.52 22.65
N ALA A 678 0.82 -2.74 22.69
CA ALA A 678 -0.14 -2.01 21.89
C ALA A 678 -0.14 -0.50 22.19
N GLU A 679 -0.16 -0.13 23.46
CA GLU A 679 -0.16 1.26 23.90
C GLU A 679 1.19 1.93 23.67
N MET A 680 2.30 1.21 23.91
CA MET A 680 3.66 1.71 23.69
C MET A 680 3.94 2.04 22.21
N LEU A 681 3.31 1.32 21.29
CA LEU A 681 3.53 1.46 19.84
C LEU A 681 3.07 2.82 19.30
N ALA A 682 2.08 3.48 19.93
CA ALA A 682 1.47 4.71 19.45
C ALA A 682 2.48 5.85 19.26
N GLU A 683 3.50 5.95 20.11
CA GLU A 683 4.58 6.91 19.99
C GLU A 683 5.38 6.73 18.69
N TYR A 684 5.72 5.50 18.37
CA TYR A 684 6.45 5.18 17.13
C TYR A 684 5.60 5.39 15.88
N VAL A 685 4.30 5.10 15.94
CA VAL A 685 3.36 5.41 14.84
C VAL A 685 3.36 6.91 14.56
N LEU A 686 3.28 7.74 15.61
CA LEU A 686 3.36 9.20 15.49
C LEU A 686 4.71 9.65 14.93
N ALA A 687 5.80 9.12 15.46
CA ALA A 687 7.16 9.45 15.01
C ALA A 687 7.33 9.11 13.52
N MET A 688 7.00 7.91 13.10
CA MET A 688 7.09 7.49 11.70
C MET A 688 6.20 8.32 10.78
N ARG A 689 4.96 8.60 11.20
CA ARG A 689 4.01 9.40 10.41
C ARG A 689 4.52 10.79 10.09
N HIS A 690 5.28 11.39 11.01
CA HIS A 690 5.83 12.74 10.89
C HIS A 690 7.32 12.78 10.51
N GLY A 691 7.93 11.63 10.17
CA GLY A 691 9.35 11.56 9.81
C GLY A 691 10.30 11.88 10.96
N LEU A 692 9.86 11.65 12.22
CA LEU A 692 10.67 11.81 13.40
C LEU A 692 11.50 10.55 13.64
N GLY A 693 12.80 10.71 13.91
CA GLY A 693 13.70 9.59 14.23
C GLY A 693 13.89 9.37 15.73
N LEU A 694 14.73 8.40 16.09
CA LEU A 694 15.00 8.00 17.47
C LEU A 694 15.52 9.14 18.36
N ASN A 695 16.20 10.15 17.80
CA ASN A 695 16.61 11.32 18.57
C ASN A 695 15.42 12.11 19.14
N HIS A 696 14.29 12.15 18.45
CA HIS A 696 13.08 12.84 18.93
C HIS A 696 12.40 12.01 20.04
N VAL A 697 12.36 10.68 19.89
CA VAL A 697 11.88 9.78 20.96
C VAL A 697 12.72 9.95 22.22
N LEU A 698 14.06 10.01 22.10
CA LEU A 698 14.98 10.21 23.23
C LEU A 698 14.78 11.57 23.93
N GLN A 699 14.44 12.62 23.16
CA GLN A 699 14.20 13.96 23.71
C GLN A 699 12.83 14.10 24.38
N THR A 700 11.92 13.18 24.12
CA THR A 700 10.60 13.15 24.74
C THR A 700 10.71 12.76 26.21
N VAL A 701 10.04 13.52 27.09
CA VAL A 701 9.99 13.19 28.52
C VAL A 701 8.95 12.10 28.75
N HIS A 702 9.39 10.96 29.26
CA HIS A 702 8.51 9.85 29.60
C HIS A 702 8.23 9.84 31.12
N THR A 703 7.00 9.47 31.47
CA THR A 703 6.62 9.32 32.89
C THR A 703 7.31 8.08 33.48
N TYR A 704 7.87 8.21 34.67
CA TYR A 704 8.53 7.15 35.43
C TYR A 704 7.67 6.71 36.63
N PRO A 705 7.58 5.42 36.97
CA PRO A 705 7.95 4.26 36.14
C PRO A 705 6.79 3.84 35.24
N THR A 706 7.04 3.67 33.95
CA THR A 706 6.04 3.22 32.98
C THR A 706 6.63 2.28 31.94
N TRP A 707 5.78 1.48 31.28
CA TRP A 707 6.20 0.64 30.15
C TRP A 707 6.71 1.46 28.97
N GLY A 708 6.18 2.68 28.76
CA GLY A 708 6.60 3.59 27.68
C GLY A 708 8.06 4.02 27.74
N GLU A 709 8.71 3.99 28.93
CA GLU A 709 10.13 4.34 29.05
C GLU A 709 11.05 3.41 28.25
N ALA A 710 10.63 2.17 27.95
CA ALA A 710 11.39 1.26 27.11
C ALA A 710 11.66 1.85 25.73
N ASN A 711 10.75 2.68 25.18
CA ASN A 711 10.95 3.40 23.92
C ASN A 711 12.11 4.39 24.00
N LYS A 712 12.16 5.16 25.08
CA LYS A 712 13.27 6.11 25.37
C LYS A 712 14.58 5.38 25.55
N TYR A 713 14.59 4.26 26.28
CA TYR A 713 15.80 3.47 26.51
C TYR A 713 16.32 2.86 25.20
N ALA A 714 15.46 2.32 24.36
CA ALA A 714 15.84 1.86 23.03
C ALA A 714 16.49 3.01 22.19
N ALA A 715 15.88 4.18 22.20
CA ALA A 715 16.44 5.36 21.53
C ALA A 715 17.79 5.81 22.15
N GLY A 716 17.95 5.67 23.48
CA GLY A 716 19.19 5.93 24.21
C GLY A 716 20.32 4.97 23.84
N LEU A 717 20.01 3.67 23.69
CA LEU A 717 20.97 2.66 23.21
C LEU A 717 21.47 2.99 21.82
N TRP A 718 20.56 3.30 20.89
CA TRP A 718 20.93 3.73 19.54
C TRP A 718 21.85 4.96 19.57
N ARG A 719 21.49 6.00 20.33
CA ARG A 719 22.29 7.23 20.46
C ARG A 719 23.67 6.96 21.02
N ARG A 720 23.79 6.06 22.00
CA ARG A 720 25.07 5.67 22.59
C ARG A 720 25.96 4.96 21.57
N ALA A 721 25.39 4.02 20.80
CA ALA A 721 26.11 3.29 19.76
C ALA A 721 26.64 4.23 18.66
N HIS A 722 25.93 5.32 18.37
CA HIS A 722 26.26 6.29 17.33
C HIS A 722 26.92 7.58 17.86
N ALA A 723 27.40 7.57 19.10
CA ALA A 723 28.12 8.71 19.65
C ALA A 723 29.45 8.90 18.88
N PRO A 724 29.70 10.10 18.30
CA PRO A 724 30.92 10.34 17.52
C PRO A 724 32.15 10.28 18.42
N GLN A 725 33.02 9.30 18.19
CA GLN A 725 34.19 9.01 19.01
C GLN A 725 35.14 10.21 19.13
N TRP A 726 35.24 11.02 18.08
CA TRP A 726 36.05 12.23 18.09
C TRP A 726 35.51 13.28 19.11
N ALA A 727 34.16 13.40 19.17
CA ALA A 727 33.53 14.33 20.11
C ALA A 727 33.69 13.85 21.56
N LEU A 728 33.60 12.55 21.82
CA LEU A 728 33.87 11.97 23.15
C LEU A 728 35.32 12.18 23.58
N LYS A 729 36.29 12.02 22.65
CA LYS A 729 37.71 12.33 22.94
C LYS A 729 37.93 13.81 23.23
N LEU A 730 37.27 14.70 22.47
CA LEU A 730 37.36 16.14 22.71
C LEU A 730 36.74 16.52 24.06
N SER A 731 35.55 15.96 24.36
CA SER A 731 34.87 16.15 25.64
C SER A 731 35.75 15.70 26.81
N ARG A 732 36.40 14.53 26.70
CA ARG A 732 37.36 14.05 27.71
C ARG A 732 38.48 15.04 27.92
N ARG A 733 39.14 15.54 26.86
CA ARG A 733 40.21 16.56 26.96
C ARG A 733 39.72 17.84 27.60
N LEU A 734 38.49 18.27 27.27
CA LEU A 734 37.87 19.45 27.88
C LEU A 734 37.64 19.25 29.38
N HIS A 735 37.15 18.07 29.78
CA HIS A 735 36.95 17.76 31.20
C HIS A 735 38.28 17.64 31.95
N ASP A 736 39.29 17.02 31.35
CA ASP A 736 40.64 16.93 31.92
C ASP A 736 41.24 18.33 32.13
N TRP A 737 41.12 19.21 31.12
CA TRP A 737 41.56 20.60 31.23
C TRP A 737 40.81 21.39 32.32
N ARG A 738 39.50 21.17 32.48
CA ARG A 738 38.70 21.86 33.50
C ARG A 738 38.98 21.38 34.93
N ARG A 739 39.55 20.22 35.09
CA ARG A 739 39.94 19.69 36.40
C ARG A 739 41.33 20.17 36.84
N GLY A 740 42.14 20.71 35.99
CA GLY A 740 43.54 21.18 36.20
C GLY A 740 44.50 20.13 35.74
#